data_207bd4dae6caae53197a113918754485
#
_entry.id   207bd4dae6caae53197a113918754485
#
_cell.length_a   1.000
_cell.length_b   1.000
_cell.length_c   1.000
_cell.angle_alpha   90.00
_cell.angle_beta   90.00
_cell.angle_gamma   90.00
#
_symmetry.space_group_name_H-M   'P 1'
#
loop_
_entity.id
_entity.type
_entity.pdbx_description
1 polymer ?
#
loop_
_entity_poly.entity_id
_entity_poly.type
_entity_poly.pdbx_seq_one_letter_code
_entity_poly.pdbx_strand_id
1 'polypeptide(L)'
;MFLKNFFSLILLLTHFASIAQRDTIAVNTDWQFVVDKKVIGNTEKWFENILSNTKTVNLPHTWNIEEENQNHYGWGWYQKKITIPANWKNKSVVLEFGAINHSSFIYANGKKVAENIGDGFNKFFVNLNGKLDYGKENVITVACNNDYGKNKVPFGNSFDWPNDGGIIRKAQLIVSDKPTANYIHVTPNLNLAANEGKINIKLGLDEVKNIQLSIVITEENQPTKNIVLSKSVTPVWQNGEAVIGFTLSNIHPWHFDFPNLYRIDVTVMKGNKAVDKISTNFGFRELKFVNGHTFLNGERIKLMGVEWTAGSNPNYGFAETDSVIVAMGKLMKDVNCIFSRVHFQQDDLFYDFCDRNGILIQEEIPLWGYDTPPGNDTVEAIAMKQLHNMVKNHYNHPSIMTWGVGNELRGRDEKMKAMIKRLIEKAKELDPSRFASYVSNSLNDSYYNNPKFVKDAASLGDYIMMNEYGGSWWDIPTGKIHQYIDSVHLSYPDKPFFISEFGLCEPNFRGGDERRLEDLIYHMAIYESKPYVEGAIYFDLTDYRTHYPGTSEKNKYRRRIHGVYDMYGKPKPSMKILRELSSPVEVQGLRNWGKGKLNVLLFGSLGLPQHICKGYKLYISDKENNFLQTKAYELPDIKPGQKTEFNVDDLYNGKGIITIVKPNGYVATQKSFYWSEKDQ
;
A
#
# COMPACT_ATOMS: atom_id res chain seq x y z
N MET A 1 11.29 -80.70 17.75
CA MET A 1 10.35 -79.79 18.44
C MET A 1 10.39 -78.49 17.68
N PHE A 2 9.46 -78.26 16.77
CA PHE A 2 9.45 -77.12 15.80
C PHE A 2 8.64 -75.96 16.38
N LEU A 3 9.28 -74.80 16.58
CA LEU A 3 8.61 -73.52 16.80
C LEU A 3 8.30 -72.88 15.43
N LYS A 4 7.00 -72.68 15.14
CA LYS A 4 6.55 -71.88 13.99
C LYS A 4 6.49 -70.41 14.41
N ASN A 5 7.28 -69.56 13.73
CA ASN A 5 7.18 -68.11 13.80
C ASN A 5 6.08 -67.65 12.85
N PHE A 6 5.03 -67.02 13.42
CA PHE A 6 4.01 -66.27 12.66
C PHE A 6 4.49 -64.84 12.48
N PHE A 7 4.84 -64.42 11.28
CA PHE A 7 5.04 -63.04 10.91
C PHE A 7 3.72 -62.45 10.52
N SER A 8 3.17 -61.60 11.35
CA SER A 8 2.01 -60.75 11.00
C SER A 8 2.50 -59.55 10.19
N LEU A 9 2.21 -59.50 8.91
CA LEU A 9 2.47 -58.34 8.04
C LEU A 9 1.39 -57.28 8.31
N ILE A 10 1.72 -56.26 9.08
CA ILE A 10 0.86 -55.07 9.26
C ILE A 10 1.03 -54.20 8.01
N LEU A 11 0.03 -54.26 7.13
CA LEU A 11 -0.09 -53.35 5.96
C LEU A 11 -0.44 -51.96 6.49
N LEU A 12 0.52 -51.06 6.65
CA LEU A 12 0.25 -49.64 6.84
C LEU A 12 -0.30 -49.07 5.53
N LEU A 13 -1.60 -48.95 5.47
CA LEU A 13 -2.27 -48.14 4.46
C LEU A 13 -1.96 -46.66 4.74
N THR A 14 -0.88 -46.15 4.17
CA THR A 14 -0.67 -44.71 4.08
C THR A 14 -1.71 -44.15 3.13
N HIS A 15 -2.76 -43.58 3.70
CA HIS A 15 -3.65 -42.73 2.94
C HIS A 15 -2.84 -41.50 2.50
N PHE A 16 -2.38 -41.48 1.26
CA PHE A 16 -1.99 -40.22 0.62
C PHE A 16 -3.25 -39.36 0.52
N ALA A 17 -3.42 -38.47 1.50
CA ALA A 17 -4.38 -37.40 1.38
C ALA A 17 -4.00 -36.61 0.14
N SER A 18 -4.85 -36.68 -0.90
CA SER A 18 -4.71 -35.82 -2.06
C SER A 18 -4.77 -34.38 -1.59
N ILE A 19 -3.62 -33.71 -1.53
CA ILE A 19 -3.54 -32.30 -1.16
C ILE A 19 -4.24 -31.54 -2.28
N ALA A 20 -5.26 -30.75 -1.93
CA ALA A 20 -5.86 -29.82 -2.88
C ALA A 20 -4.76 -28.90 -3.40
N GLN A 21 -4.55 -28.92 -4.68
CA GLN A 21 -3.52 -28.11 -5.31
C GLN A 21 -4.20 -27.06 -6.18
N ARG A 22 -4.10 -25.82 -5.71
CA ARG A 22 -4.24 -24.66 -6.59
C ARG A 22 -2.84 -24.39 -7.14
N ASP A 23 -2.68 -24.61 -8.43
CA ASP A 23 -1.43 -24.30 -9.14
C ASP A 23 -1.47 -22.84 -9.57
N THR A 24 -0.42 -22.09 -9.21
CA THR A 24 -0.20 -20.74 -9.69
C THR A 24 1.05 -20.73 -10.56
N ILE A 25 0.88 -20.45 -11.84
CA ILE A 25 1.91 -20.58 -12.86
C ILE A 25 2.21 -19.21 -13.45
N ALA A 26 3.39 -18.67 -13.19
CA ALA A 26 3.82 -17.40 -13.77
C ALA A 26 3.90 -17.48 -15.30
N VAL A 27 3.36 -16.45 -15.97
CA VAL A 27 3.42 -16.32 -17.43
C VAL A 27 4.09 -15.00 -17.84
N ASN A 28 5.19 -14.68 -17.14
CA ASN A 28 5.82 -13.36 -17.22
C ASN A 28 6.92 -13.25 -18.30
N THR A 29 7.40 -14.35 -18.88
CA THR A 29 8.50 -14.33 -19.86
C THR A 29 8.01 -14.45 -21.29
N ASP A 30 8.84 -14.07 -22.25
CA ASP A 30 8.70 -14.36 -23.67
C ASP A 30 7.38 -13.89 -24.33
N TRP A 31 6.90 -12.71 -23.93
CA TRP A 31 5.82 -12.04 -24.63
C TRP A 31 6.35 -11.35 -25.89
N GLN A 32 5.66 -11.55 -27.01
CA GLN A 32 5.90 -10.80 -28.24
C GLN A 32 5.16 -9.47 -28.14
N PHE A 33 5.84 -8.36 -28.36
CA PHE A 33 5.30 -7.01 -28.21
C PHE A 33 5.54 -6.14 -29.43
N VAL A 34 4.56 -5.33 -29.79
CA VAL A 34 4.65 -4.31 -30.85
C VAL A 34 3.77 -3.10 -30.52
N VAL A 35 4.26 -1.92 -30.81
CA VAL A 35 3.50 -0.66 -30.72
C VAL A 35 2.73 -0.43 -32.03
N ASP A 36 1.45 -0.14 -31.93
CA ASP A 36 0.58 0.15 -33.08
C ASP A 36 0.50 1.67 -33.34
N LYS A 37 1.57 2.23 -33.91
CA LYS A 37 1.63 3.66 -34.22
C LYS A 37 0.63 4.11 -35.32
N LYS A 38 0.11 3.16 -36.10
CA LYS A 38 -0.82 3.44 -37.22
C LYS A 38 -2.29 3.16 -36.84
N VAL A 39 -2.54 2.62 -35.65
CA VAL A 39 -3.88 2.26 -35.16
C VAL A 39 -4.60 1.31 -36.10
N ILE A 40 -3.88 0.34 -36.66
CA ILE A 40 -4.39 -0.63 -37.64
C ILE A 40 -4.68 -2.02 -37.03
N GLY A 41 -4.19 -2.29 -35.82
CA GLY A 41 -4.25 -3.63 -35.21
C GLY A 41 -5.65 -4.19 -35.08
N ASN A 42 -6.64 -3.34 -34.76
CA ASN A 42 -8.04 -3.76 -34.71
C ASN A 42 -8.62 -4.02 -36.11
N THR A 43 -8.31 -3.16 -37.08
CA THR A 43 -8.82 -3.24 -38.46
C THR A 43 -8.23 -4.45 -39.19
N GLU A 44 -6.94 -4.68 -39.02
CA GLU A 44 -6.22 -5.82 -39.59
C GLU A 44 -6.32 -7.08 -38.71
N LYS A 45 -7.10 -7.02 -37.63
CA LYS A 45 -7.37 -8.15 -36.72
C LYS A 45 -6.10 -8.84 -36.21
N TRP A 46 -5.18 -8.08 -35.70
CA TRP A 46 -3.93 -8.62 -35.17
C TRP A 46 -4.14 -9.69 -34.09
N PHE A 47 -5.30 -9.69 -33.45
CA PHE A 47 -5.68 -10.72 -32.48
C PHE A 47 -5.97 -12.10 -33.10
N GLU A 48 -6.26 -12.19 -34.41
CA GLU A 48 -6.49 -13.46 -35.13
C GLU A 48 -5.19 -14.05 -35.71
N ASN A 49 -4.11 -13.25 -35.80
CA ASN A 49 -2.86 -13.61 -36.46
C ASN A 49 -1.69 -13.61 -35.49
N ILE A 50 -0.60 -14.30 -35.88
CA ILE A 50 0.67 -14.14 -35.16
C ILE A 50 1.25 -12.76 -35.46
N LEU A 51 1.56 -12.00 -34.41
CA LEU A 51 2.11 -10.65 -34.55
C LEU A 51 3.45 -10.68 -35.30
N SER A 52 3.65 -9.71 -36.17
CA SER A 52 4.91 -9.50 -36.91
C SER A 52 5.65 -8.27 -36.38
N ASN A 53 6.93 -8.15 -36.71
CA ASN A 53 7.78 -7.03 -36.31
C ASN A 53 7.77 -6.80 -34.79
N THR A 54 7.71 -7.88 -34.02
CA THR A 54 7.68 -7.85 -32.58
C THR A 54 9.08 -7.87 -31.98
N LYS A 55 9.19 -7.40 -30.74
CA LYS A 55 10.30 -7.70 -29.83
C LYS A 55 9.81 -8.61 -28.70
N THR A 56 10.72 -9.40 -28.13
CA THR A 56 10.43 -10.20 -26.96
C THR A 56 10.61 -9.37 -25.70
N VAL A 57 9.60 -9.38 -24.83
CA VAL A 57 9.60 -8.67 -23.54
C VAL A 57 9.18 -9.59 -22.40
N ASN A 58 9.59 -9.25 -21.19
CA ASN A 58 9.15 -9.89 -19.96
C ASN A 58 8.24 -8.94 -19.16
N LEU A 59 7.30 -9.50 -18.39
CA LEU A 59 6.44 -8.73 -17.50
C LEU A 59 7.07 -8.59 -16.10
N PRO A 60 6.87 -7.48 -15.42
CA PRO A 60 6.13 -6.29 -15.86
C PRO A 60 6.84 -5.54 -16.99
N HIS A 61 6.06 -4.89 -17.87
CA HIS A 61 6.59 -4.17 -19.02
C HIS A 61 5.79 -2.89 -19.31
N THR A 62 6.51 -1.81 -19.61
CA THR A 62 5.97 -0.58 -20.19
C THR A 62 6.82 -0.10 -21.36
N TRP A 63 6.17 0.38 -22.42
CA TRP A 63 6.88 0.91 -23.58
C TRP A 63 7.35 2.36 -23.42
N ASN A 64 6.79 3.11 -22.42
CA ASN A 64 7.09 4.54 -22.28
C ASN A 64 8.45 4.85 -21.62
N ILE A 65 9.20 3.82 -21.19
CA ILE A 65 10.61 3.99 -20.80
C ILE A 65 11.59 3.78 -21.97
N GLU A 66 11.12 3.30 -23.10
CA GLU A 66 11.92 3.06 -24.30
C GLU A 66 12.03 4.35 -25.12
N GLU A 67 13.24 4.71 -25.53
CA GLU A 67 13.52 5.98 -26.20
C GLU A 67 12.61 6.24 -27.41
N GLU A 68 12.40 5.21 -28.25
CA GLU A 68 11.57 5.31 -29.46
C GLU A 68 10.07 5.35 -29.18
N ASN A 69 9.62 5.00 -27.98
CA ASN A 69 8.21 4.88 -27.59
C ASN A 69 7.81 5.75 -26.40
N GLN A 70 8.74 6.51 -25.79
CA GLN A 70 8.47 7.31 -24.59
C GLN A 70 7.31 8.32 -24.72
N ASN A 71 7.00 8.74 -25.94
CA ASN A 71 5.90 9.67 -26.25
C ASN A 71 4.73 8.98 -26.98
N HIS A 72 4.69 7.65 -27.03
CA HIS A 72 3.57 6.93 -27.62
C HIS A 72 2.47 6.74 -26.58
N TYR A 73 1.34 7.42 -26.79
CA TYR A 73 0.11 7.27 -26.03
C TYR A 73 -0.97 6.74 -26.97
N GLY A 74 -1.26 5.47 -26.87
CA GLY A 74 -2.11 4.74 -27.81
C GLY A 74 -1.98 3.24 -27.63
N TRP A 75 -2.10 2.49 -28.72
CA TRP A 75 -2.16 1.04 -28.70
C TRP A 75 -0.79 0.36 -28.67
N GLY A 76 -0.66 -0.63 -27.78
CA GLY A 76 0.38 -1.63 -27.75
C GLY A 76 -0.23 -3.04 -27.74
N TRP A 77 0.39 -3.97 -28.44
CA TRP A 77 -0.10 -5.34 -28.58
C TRP A 77 0.92 -6.31 -28.04
N TYR A 78 0.42 -7.23 -27.21
CA TYR A 78 1.21 -8.30 -26.62
C TYR A 78 0.65 -9.64 -27.07
N GLN A 79 1.50 -10.63 -27.31
CA GLN A 79 1.08 -11.97 -27.65
C GLN A 79 1.97 -13.01 -26.98
N LYS A 80 1.36 -14.03 -26.41
CA LYS A 80 2.06 -15.14 -25.77
C LYS A 80 1.47 -16.47 -26.20
N LYS A 81 2.34 -17.41 -26.56
CA LYS A 81 2.02 -18.81 -26.78
C LYS A 81 2.13 -19.57 -25.48
N ILE A 82 1.12 -20.36 -25.15
CA ILE A 82 1.05 -21.15 -23.93
C ILE A 82 0.53 -22.56 -24.26
N THR A 83 1.30 -23.60 -23.95
CA THR A 83 0.82 -24.98 -24.06
C THR A 83 -0.05 -25.32 -22.85
N ILE A 84 -1.31 -25.67 -23.11
CA ILE A 84 -2.27 -26.02 -22.07
C ILE A 84 -2.37 -27.55 -21.97
N PRO A 85 -2.08 -28.15 -20.80
CA PRO A 85 -2.15 -29.59 -20.59
C PRO A 85 -3.56 -30.16 -20.86
N ALA A 86 -3.64 -31.37 -21.46
CA ALA A 86 -4.91 -32.02 -21.76
C ALA A 86 -5.75 -32.31 -20.49
N ASN A 87 -5.10 -32.61 -19.38
CA ASN A 87 -5.75 -32.89 -18.09
C ASN A 87 -6.38 -31.66 -17.41
N TRP A 88 -6.22 -30.44 -17.95
CA TRP A 88 -6.88 -29.24 -17.45
C TRP A 88 -8.32 -29.06 -17.99
N LYS A 89 -8.77 -29.89 -18.93
CA LYS A 89 -10.09 -29.75 -19.59
C LYS A 89 -11.27 -29.57 -18.62
N ASN A 90 -11.20 -30.21 -17.44
CA ASN A 90 -12.26 -30.15 -16.43
C ASN A 90 -11.90 -29.28 -15.22
N LYS A 91 -10.77 -28.63 -15.25
CA LYS A 91 -10.30 -27.71 -14.19
C LYS A 91 -10.84 -26.29 -14.41
N SER A 92 -10.78 -25.50 -13.39
CA SER A 92 -10.86 -24.03 -13.49
C SER A 92 -9.51 -23.50 -13.95
N VAL A 93 -9.51 -22.70 -15.02
CA VAL A 93 -8.32 -22.02 -15.55
C VAL A 93 -8.62 -20.53 -15.64
N VAL A 94 -7.94 -19.74 -14.85
CA VAL A 94 -8.12 -18.30 -14.78
C VAL A 94 -6.77 -17.65 -15.05
N LEU A 95 -6.73 -16.64 -15.92
CA LEU A 95 -5.57 -15.79 -16.14
C LEU A 95 -5.75 -14.52 -15.31
N GLU A 96 -4.82 -14.29 -14.39
CA GLU A 96 -4.74 -13.09 -13.57
C GLU A 96 -3.73 -12.12 -14.18
N PHE A 97 -4.11 -10.84 -14.30
CA PHE A 97 -3.21 -9.73 -14.54
C PHE A 97 -3.16 -8.85 -13.29
N GLY A 98 -1.98 -8.57 -12.78
CA GLY A 98 -1.78 -7.66 -11.65
C GLY A 98 -2.19 -6.23 -11.98
N ALA A 99 -1.91 -5.74 -13.20
CA ALA A 99 -2.48 -4.53 -13.80
C ALA A 99 -2.10 -4.40 -15.25
N ILE A 100 -2.96 -3.75 -16.04
CA ILE A 100 -2.69 -3.32 -17.42
C ILE A 100 -3.09 -1.86 -17.56
N ASN A 101 -2.13 -0.97 -17.76
CA ASN A 101 -2.44 0.45 -17.93
C ASN A 101 -2.55 0.82 -19.41
N HIS A 102 -3.67 1.35 -19.89
CA HIS A 102 -4.83 1.70 -19.08
C HIS A 102 -6.03 0.79 -19.38
N SER A 103 -6.53 0.80 -20.58
CA SER A 103 -7.64 -0.05 -21.03
C SER A 103 -7.15 -1.23 -21.85
N SER A 104 -7.76 -2.38 -21.73
CA SER A 104 -7.30 -3.57 -22.44
C SER A 104 -8.41 -4.47 -22.95
N PHE A 105 -8.12 -5.14 -24.07
CA PHE A 105 -8.90 -6.25 -24.60
C PHE A 105 -8.06 -7.51 -24.62
N ILE A 106 -8.61 -8.60 -24.13
CA ILE A 106 -7.92 -9.88 -24.00
C ILE A 106 -8.57 -10.92 -24.93
N TYR A 107 -7.75 -11.58 -25.71
CA TYR A 107 -8.15 -12.58 -26.66
C TYR A 107 -7.46 -13.93 -26.36
N ALA A 108 -8.18 -15.02 -26.61
CA ALA A 108 -7.63 -16.37 -26.62
C ALA A 108 -7.95 -17.02 -27.97
N ASN A 109 -6.91 -17.48 -28.68
CA ASN A 109 -7.03 -18.08 -30.01
C ASN A 109 -7.88 -17.25 -30.99
N GLY A 110 -7.62 -15.92 -31.02
CA GLY A 110 -8.29 -14.95 -31.89
C GLY A 110 -9.69 -14.52 -31.44
N LYS A 111 -10.23 -15.05 -30.34
CA LYS A 111 -11.55 -14.67 -29.82
C LYS A 111 -11.45 -13.82 -28.58
N LYS A 112 -12.18 -12.70 -28.54
CA LYS A 112 -12.24 -11.86 -27.34
C LYS A 112 -12.83 -12.63 -26.16
N VAL A 113 -12.11 -12.68 -25.05
CA VAL A 113 -12.50 -13.42 -23.83
C VAL A 113 -12.76 -12.50 -22.63
N ALA A 114 -12.17 -11.30 -22.63
CA ALA A 114 -12.38 -10.30 -21.59
C ALA A 114 -12.03 -8.90 -22.10
N GLU A 115 -12.44 -7.90 -21.33
CA GLU A 115 -12.01 -6.52 -21.45
C GLU A 115 -11.90 -5.89 -20.06
N ASN A 116 -10.95 -4.95 -19.91
CA ASN A 116 -10.84 -4.10 -18.74
C ASN A 116 -10.74 -2.65 -19.21
N ILE A 117 -11.83 -1.92 -19.10
CA ILE A 117 -11.92 -0.55 -19.60
C ILE A 117 -11.88 0.43 -18.44
N GLY A 118 -10.98 1.40 -18.55
CA GLY A 118 -10.87 2.52 -17.64
C GLY A 118 -10.29 2.19 -16.26
N ASP A 119 -9.75 0.99 -16.05
CA ASP A 119 -9.21 0.52 -14.76
C ASP A 119 -7.78 0.00 -14.93
N GLY A 120 -6.82 0.92 -14.89
CA GLY A 120 -5.41 0.64 -15.24
C GLY A 120 -4.55 0.08 -14.10
N PHE A 121 -5.00 0.16 -12.86
CA PHE A 121 -4.16 -0.14 -11.69
C PHE A 121 -4.65 -1.30 -10.83
N ASN A 122 -5.89 -1.76 -11.02
CA ASN A 122 -6.41 -2.91 -10.30
C ASN A 122 -6.01 -4.24 -10.93
N LYS A 123 -5.79 -5.22 -10.07
CA LYS A 123 -5.72 -6.63 -10.45
C LYS A 123 -7.09 -7.09 -10.95
N PHE A 124 -7.08 -7.90 -12.03
CA PHE A 124 -8.30 -8.49 -12.58
C PHE A 124 -8.08 -9.89 -13.13
N PHE A 125 -9.18 -10.62 -13.29
CA PHE A 125 -9.20 -12.04 -13.60
C PHE A 125 -9.96 -12.33 -14.89
N VAL A 126 -9.36 -13.15 -15.75
CA VAL A 126 -9.93 -13.58 -17.03
C VAL A 126 -10.25 -15.07 -16.96
N ASN A 127 -11.54 -15.41 -16.99
CA ASN A 127 -11.99 -16.79 -17.00
C ASN A 127 -11.74 -17.42 -18.37
N LEU A 128 -10.86 -18.41 -18.45
CA LEU A 128 -10.50 -19.14 -19.66
C LEU A 128 -11.19 -20.50 -19.79
N ASN A 129 -12.10 -20.86 -18.90
CA ASN A 129 -12.83 -22.14 -18.95
C ASN A 129 -13.60 -22.29 -20.27
N GLY A 130 -13.35 -23.40 -21.00
CA GLY A 130 -13.98 -23.68 -22.29
C GLY A 130 -13.54 -22.77 -23.45
N LYS A 131 -12.50 -21.94 -23.26
CA LYS A 131 -11.99 -21.00 -24.28
C LYS A 131 -10.59 -21.39 -24.78
N LEU A 132 -10.04 -22.49 -24.25
CA LEU A 132 -8.72 -23.00 -24.57
C LEU A 132 -8.80 -24.33 -25.32
N ASP A 133 -7.79 -24.57 -26.15
CA ASP A 133 -7.56 -25.89 -26.78
C ASP A 133 -6.64 -26.70 -25.86
N TYR A 134 -7.21 -27.71 -25.21
CA TYR A 134 -6.50 -28.53 -24.23
C TYR A 134 -5.60 -29.56 -24.94
N GLY A 135 -4.40 -29.77 -24.44
CA GLY A 135 -3.37 -30.63 -25.04
C GLY A 135 -2.64 -29.96 -26.22
N LYS A 136 -2.83 -28.65 -26.42
CA LYS A 136 -2.26 -27.88 -27.53
C LYS A 136 -1.67 -26.57 -27.11
N GLU A 137 -0.93 -25.93 -28.01
CA GLU A 137 -0.53 -24.54 -27.91
C GLU A 137 -1.74 -23.64 -28.13
N ASN A 138 -1.88 -22.63 -27.28
CA ASN A 138 -2.88 -21.57 -27.35
C ASN A 138 -2.16 -20.22 -27.44
N VAL A 139 -2.81 -19.25 -28.05
CA VAL A 139 -2.32 -17.90 -28.21
C VAL A 139 -3.18 -16.95 -27.38
N ILE A 140 -2.56 -16.29 -26.40
CA ILE A 140 -3.18 -15.19 -25.66
C ILE A 140 -2.67 -13.88 -26.25
N THR A 141 -3.61 -13.02 -26.69
CA THR A 141 -3.30 -11.70 -27.21
C THR A 141 -3.92 -10.63 -26.31
N VAL A 142 -3.16 -9.59 -25.99
CA VAL A 142 -3.60 -8.44 -25.21
C VAL A 142 -3.39 -7.17 -26.04
N ALA A 143 -4.48 -6.47 -26.34
CA ALA A 143 -4.43 -5.11 -26.86
C ALA A 143 -4.59 -4.15 -25.70
N CYS A 144 -3.60 -3.27 -25.50
CA CYS A 144 -3.55 -2.30 -24.43
C CYS A 144 -3.50 -0.89 -24.98
N ASN A 145 -4.23 0.05 -24.37
CA ASN A 145 -4.26 1.45 -24.79
C ASN A 145 -4.10 2.40 -23.60
N ASN A 146 -3.10 3.29 -23.64
CA ASN A 146 -2.85 4.32 -22.64
C ASN A 146 -3.11 5.76 -23.15
N ASP A 147 -3.97 5.96 -24.14
CA ASP A 147 -4.32 7.30 -24.58
C ASP A 147 -4.91 8.16 -23.44
N TYR A 148 -4.99 9.49 -23.66
CA TYR A 148 -5.62 10.43 -22.72
C TYR A 148 -7.14 10.55 -22.92
N GLY A 149 -7.83 9.41 -23.00
CA GLY A 149 -9.26 9.35 -23.26
C GLY A 149 -10.11 9.98 -22.16
N LYS A 150 -11.35 10.30 -22.51
CA LYS A 150 -12.34 10.88 -21.58
C LYS A 150 -13.21 9.84 -20.89
N ASN A 151 -13.11 8.58 -21.29
CA ASN A 151 -13.88 7.45 -20.74
C ASN A 151 -12.99 6.56 -19.88
N LYS A 152 -12.25 7.17 -18.96
CA LYS A 152 -11.37 6.50 -18.01
C LYS A 152 -11.17 7.34 -16.74
N VAL A 153 -10.61 6.71 -15.72
CA VAL A 153 -10.16 7.36 -14.48
C VAL A 153 -8.70 6.95 -14.26
N PRO A 154 -7.76 7.91 -14.23
CA PRO A 154 -7.94 9.36 -14.22
C PRO A 154 -8.48 9.93 -15.55
N PHE A 155 -9.23 11.03 -15.47
CA PHE A 155 -9.90 11.64 -16.61
C PHE A 155 -8.92 12.45 -17.48
N GLY A 156 -8.87 12.16 -18.79
CA GLY A 156 -8.04 12.89 -19.72
C GLY A 156 -6.56 12.91 -19.28
N ASN A 157 -6.03 14.11 -19.11
CA ASN A 157 -4.69 14.38 -18.59
C ASN A 157 -4.72 15.15 -17.25
N SER A 158 -5.73 14.93 -16.43
CA SER A 158 -5.94 15.66 -15.16
C SER A 158 -4.91 15.35 -14.06
N PHE A 159 -4.11 14.32 -14.19
CA PHE A 159 -3.23 13.76 -13.15
C PHE A 159 -1.76 14.21 -13.30
N ASP A 160 -0.97 14.08 -12.22
CA ASP A 160 0.45 14.50 -12.20
C ASP A 160 1.41 13.33 -11.89
N TRP A 161 1.31 12.26 -12.67
CA TRP A 161 2.25 11.14 -12.70
C TRP A 161 2.45 10.64 -14.14
N PRO A 162 3.40 9.73 -14.46
CA PRO A 162 3.58 9.24 -15.83
C PRO A 162 2.36 8.46 -16.29
N ASN A 163 2.09 8.47 -17.60
CA ASN A 163 1.04 7.67 -18.22
C ASN A 163 1.65 6.49 -18.98
N ASP A 164 2.37 5.64 -18.25
CA ASP A 164 3.09 4.51 -18.83
C ASP A 164 2.14 3.39 -19.22
N GLY A 165 2.07 3.04 -20.50
CA GLY A 165 1.21 1.99 -21.02
C GLY A 165 1.88 0.62 -20.99
N GLY A 166 1.08 -0.43 -20.79
CA GLY A 166 1.56 -1.81 -20.86
C GLY A 166 0.94 -2.76 -19.84
N ILE A 167 1.44 -3.99 -19.84
CA ILE A 167 1.17 -4.96 -18.78
C ILE A 167 2.15 -4.62 -17.64
N ILE A 168 1.73 -3.68 -16.79
CA ILE A 168 2.60 -3.00 -15.82
C ILE A 168 2.84 -3.80 -14.54
N ARG A 169 2.18 -4.94 -14.35
CA ARG A 169 2.42 -5.88 -13.28
C ARG A 169 2.44 -7.31 -13.80
N LYS A 170 2.84 -8.24 -12.96
CA LYS A 170 2.94 -9.66 -13.30
C LYS A 170 1.62 -10.27 -13.74
N ALA A 171 1.70 -11.37 -14.50
CA ALA A 171 0.58 -12.19 -14.89
C ALA A 171 0.82 -13.65 -14.53
N GLN A 172 -0.28 -14.37 -14.20
CA GLN A 172 -0.21 -15.79 -13.84
C GLN A 172 -1.46 -16.55 -14.19
N LEU A 173 -1.32 -17.85 -14.48
CA LEU A 173 -2.43 -18.76 -14.56
C LEU A 173 -2.72 -19.36 -13.18
N ILE A 174 -3.98 -19.34 -12.79
CA ILE A 174 -4.49 -20.01 -11.60
C ILE A 174 -5.30 -21.22 -12.05
N VAL A 175 -4.90 -22.42 -11.61
CA VAL A 175 -5.51 -23.67 -12.01
C VAL A 175 -5.91 -24.47 -10.79
N SER A 176 -7.17 -24.89 -10.71
CA SER A 176 -7.69 -25.72 -9.61
C SER A 176 -8.76 -26.70 -10.08
N ASP A 177 -9.02 -27.73 -9.28
CA ASP A 177 -10.22 -28.55 -9.47
C ASP A 177 -11.47 -27.73 -9.09
N LYS A 178 -12.65 -28.15 -9.52
CA LYS A 178 -13.93 -27.51 -9.19
C LYS A 178 -14.61 -28.18 -8.00
N PRO A 179 -15.29 -27.43 -7.14
CA PRO A 179 -15.52 -25.98 -7.13
C PRO A 179 -14.30 -25.16 -6.73
N THR A 180 -14.22 -23.96 -7.26
CA THR A 180 -13.12 -23.03 -7.09
C THR A 180 -13.48 -21.91 -6.13
N ALA A 181 -12.56 -21.56 -5.22
CA ALA A 181 -12.65 -20.37 -4.40
C ALA A 181 -12.16 -19.14 -5.18
N ASN A 182 -13.05 -18.18 -5.39
CA ASN A 182 -12.75 -16.97 -6.17
C ASN A 182 -12.08 -15.87 -5.35
N TYR A 183 -12.42 -15.76 -4.05
CA TYR A 183 -11.84 -14.83 -3.11
C TYR A 183 -12.13 -15.27 -1.67
N ILE A 184 -11.37 -14.74 -0.74
CA ILE A 184 -11.57 -14.85 0.70
C ILE A 184 -11.47 -13.46 1.33
N HIS A 185 -12.48 -13.05 2.10
CA HIS A 185 -12.47 -11.85 2.91
C HIS A 185 -12.52 -12.24 4.39
N VAL A 186 -11.59 -11.73 5.17
CA VAL A 186 -11.51 -11.91 6.62
C VAL A 186 -11.76 -10.59 7.29
N THR A 187 -12.82 -10.48 8.08
CA THR A 187 -13.12 -9.28 8.89
C THR A 187 -12.78 -9.57 10.34
N PRO A 188 -11.61 -9.13 10.83
CA PRO A 188 -11.23 -9.28 12.22
C PRO A 188 -11.87 -8.19 13.08
N ASN A 189 -12.25 -8.56 14.29
CA ASN A 189 -12.74 -7.64 15.31
C ASN A 189 -12.02 -7.95 16.63
N LEU A 190 -11.32 -6.96 17.18
CA LEU A 190 -10.49 -7.10 18.37
C LEU A 190 -11.27 -6.67 19.62
N ASN A 191 -11.31 -7.54 20.64
CA ASN A 191 -11.74 -7.20 21.98
C ASN A 191 -10.51 -7.13 22.90
N LEU A 192 -9.99 -5.93 23.09
CA LEU A 192 -8.80 -5.69 23.91
C LEU A 192 -8.98 -6.13 25.38
N ALA A 193 -10.17 -5.88 25.95
CA ALA A 193 -10.43 -6.17 27.35
C ALA A 193 -10.43 -7.68 27.64
N ALA A 194 -10.90 -8.49 26.71
CA ALA A 194 -10.93 -9.95 26.84
C ALA A 194 -9.69 -10.64 26.24
N ASN A 195 -8.81 -9.88 25.57
CA ASN A 195 -7.74 -10.42 24.74
C ASN A 195 -8.24 -11.48 23.75
N GLU A 196 -9.33 -11.16 23.06
CA GLU A 196 -9.99 -12.02 22.09
C GLU A 196 -10.11 -11.37 20.73
N GLY A 197 -10.06 -12.18 19.68
CA GLY A 197 -10.30 -11.78 18.30
C GLY A 197 -11.46 -12.56 17.70
N LYS A 198 -12.51 -11.86 17.27
CA LYS A 198 -13.59 -12.46 16.45
C LYS A 198 -13.25 -12.27 14.99
N ILE A 199 -13.38 -13.31 14.19
CA ILE A 199 -13.24 -13.22 12.72
C ILE A 199 -14.53 -13.64 12.06
N ASN A 200 -14.92 -12.91 11.04
CA ASN A 200 -15.95 -13.29 10.09
C ASN A 200 -15.30 -13.51 8.73
N ILE A 201 -15.45 -14.70 8.17
CA ILE A 201 -14.86 -15.10 6.90
C ILE A 201 -15.97 -15.20 5.86
N LYS A 202 -15.80 -14.52 4.74
CA LYS A 202 -16.61 -14.68 3.54
C LYS A 202 -15.76 -15.30 2.45
N LEU A 203 -16.27 -16.38 1.85
CA LEU A 203 -15.60 -17.09 0.76
C LEU A 203 -16.53 -17.16 -0.44
N GLY A 204 -16.11 -16.57 -1.56
CA GLY A 204 -16.82 -16.70 -2.84
C GLY A 204 -16.46 -18.02 -3.50
N LEU A 205 -17.47 -18.85 -3.82
CA LEU A 205 -17.32 -20.13 -4.51
C LEU A 205 -18.20 -20.19 -5.76
N ASP A 206 -17.74 -20.90 -6.77
CA ASP A 206 -18.51 -21.11 -8.03
C ASP A 206 -19.56 -22.23 -7.92
N GLU A 207 -19.56 -23.02 -6.83
CA GLU A 207 -20.56 -24.06 -6.53
C GLU A 207 -20.83 -24.11 -5.02
N VAL A 208 -22.09 -24.29 -4.62
CA VAL A 208 -22.53 -24.20 -3.21
C VAL A 208 -23.00 -25.56 -2.61
N LYS A 209 -23.04 -26.64 -3.39
CA LYS A 209 -23.61 -27.93 -2.95
C LYS A 209 -22.56 -28.88 -2.41
N ASN A 210 -22.86 -29.52 -1.25
CA ASN A 210 -22.03 -30.57 -0.65
C ASN A 210 -20.58 -30.13 -0.39
N ILE A 211 -20.39 -28.89 0.09
CA ILE A 211 -19.09 -28.31 0.40
C ILE A 211 -18.84 -28.37 1.88
N GLN A 212 -17.65 -28.82 2.25
CA GLN A 212 -17.05 -28.63 3.58
C GLN A 212 -15.77 -27.81 3.40
N LEU A 213 -15.41 -27.07 4.45
CA LEU A 213 -14.20 -26.24 4.47
C LEU A 213 -13.30 -26.73 5.60
N SER A 214 -12.05 -27.05 5.29
CA SER A 214 -11.00 -27.25 6.30
C SER A 214 -10.24 -25.94 6.45
N ILE A 215 -10.25 -25.39 7.66
CA ILE A 215 -9.71 -24.07 7.98
C ILE A 215 -8.58 -24.25 8.98
N VAL A 216 -7.41 -23.69 8.63
CA VAL A 216 -6.23 -23.62 9.51
C VAL A 216 -5.82 -22.16 9.63
N ILE A 217 -5.65 -21.68 10.88
CA ILE A 217 -5.12 -20.35 11.15
C ILE A 217 -3.81 -20.49 11.92
N THR A 218 -2.79 -19.80 11.47
CA THR A 218 -1.44 -19.78 12.08
C THR A 218 -0.99 -18.34 12.35
N GLU A 219 -0.15 -18.17 13.36
CA GLU A 219 0.62 -16.93 13.53
C GLU A 219 1.74 -16.90 12.50
N GLU A 220 1.87 -15.78 11.76
CA GLU A 220 2.81 -15.68 10.65
C GLU A 220 4.21 -15.19 11.07
N ASN A 221 4.30 -14.30 12.07
CA ASN A 221 5.54 -13.62 12.44
C ASN A 221 6.31 -14.33 13.57
N GLN A 222 5.94 -15.57 13.92
CA GLN A 222 6.63 -16.32 14.96
C GLN A 222 7.70 -17.25 14.35
N PRO A 223 8.85 -17.47 15.02
CA PRO A 223 9.90 -18.38 14.54
C PRO A 223 9.40 -19.81 14.32
N THR A 224 8.42 -20.24 15.10
CA THR A 224 7.69 -21.50 14.93
C THR A 224 6.26 -21.20 14.58
N LYS A 225 5.75 -21.76 13.47
CA LYS A 225 4.34 -21.59 13.06
C LYS A 225 3.42 -22.17 14.13
N ASN A 226 2.82 -21.30 14.92
CA ASN A 226 1.86 -21.68 15.94
C ASN A 226 0.47 -21.78 15.32
N ILE A 227 -0.16 -22.97 15.36
CA ILE A 227 -1.53 -23.18 14.90
C ILE A 227 -2.48 -22.72 15.99
N VAL A 228 -3.23 -21.63 15.73
CA VAL A 228 -4.21 -21.08 16.67
C VAL A 228 -5.62 -21.63 16.43
N LEU A 229 -5.90 -22.16 15.22
CA LEU A 229 -7.15 -22.82 14.90
C LEU A 229 -6.94 -23.90 13.84
N SER A 230 -7.59 -25.07 14.02
CA SER A 230 -7.72 -26.09 12.97
C SER A 230 -9.10 -26.72 13.09
N LYS A 231 -9.98 -26.50 12.09
CA LYS A 231 -11.37 -26.99 12.11
C LYS A 231 -11.89 -27.31 10.72
N SER A 232 -12.75 -28.34 10.65
CA SER A 232 -13.58 -28.61 9.48
C SER A 232 -15.01 -28.16 9.77
N VAL A 233 -15.61 -27.41 8.85
CA VAL A 233 -16.93 -26.82 9.00
C VAL A 233 -17.77 -26.97 7.73
N THR A 234 -19.08 -27.07 7.90
CA THR A 234 -20.06 -26.86 6.82
C THR A 234 -20.43 -25.38 6.86
N PRO A 235 -20.18 -24.60 5.79
CA PRO A 235 -20.45 -23.16 5.81
C PRO A 235 -21.96 -22.86 5.81
N VAL A 236 -22.30 -21.70 6.35
CA VAL A 236 -23.62 -21.07 6.15
C VAL A 236 -23.56 -20.28 4.85
N TRP A 237 -24.59 -20.43 4.01
CA TRP A 237 -24.65 -19.74 2.74
C TRP A 237 -25.50 -18.47 2.86
N GLN A 238 -24.92 -17.32 2.48
CA GLN A 238 -25.60 -16.04 2.44
C GLN A 238 -25.26 -15.33 1.13
N ASN A 239 -26.26 -14.99 0.34
CA ASN A 239 -26.10 -14.31 -0.97
C ASN A 239 -25.09 -14.99 -1.93
N GLY A 240 -24.99 -16.33 -1.88
CA GLY A 240 -24.04 -17.10 -2.70
C GLY A 240 -22.62 -17.19 -2.14
N GLU A 241 -22.34 -16.61 -0.99
CA GLU A 241 -21.06 -16.69 -0.28
C GLU A 241 -21.13 -17.69 0.89
N ALA A 242 -20.04 -18.40 1.14
CA ALA A 242 -19.87 -19.17 2.38
C ALA A 242 -19.45 -18.24 3.50
N VAL A 243 -20.22 -18.23 4.59
CA VAL A 243 -19.97 -17.37 5.76
C VAL A 243 -19.63 -18.23 6.97
N ILE A 244 -18.51 -17.92 7.63
CA ILE A 244 -18.01 -18.67 8.81
C ILE A 244 -17.47 -17.68 9.83
N GLY A 245 -17.78 -17.93 11.11
CA GLY A 245 -17.26 -17.13 12.24
C GLY A 245 -16.50 -17.95 13.26
N PHE A 246 -15.44 -17.36 13.82
CA PHE A 246 -14.69 -17.94 14.94
C PHE A 246 -14.32 -16.86 15.95
N THR A 247 -14.09 -17.31 17.20
CA THR A 247 -13.43 -16.51 18.24
C THR A 247 -12.10 -17.18 18.57
N LEU A 248 -11.04 -16.38 18.60
CA LEU A 248 -9.69 -16.78 18.97
C LEU A 248 -9.32 -16.06 20.26
N SER A 249 -8.58 -16.72 21.14
CA SER A 249 -8.09 -16.15 22.41
C SER A 249 -6.58 -15.90 22.33
N ASN A 250 -6.07 -15.06 23.22
CA ASN A 250 -4.66 -14.68 23.31
C ASN A 250 -4.13 -14.06 22.01
N ILE A 251 -4.82 -13.03 21.55
CA ILE A 251 -4.51 -12.36 20.31
C ILE A 251 -3.33 -11.39 20.47
N HIS A 252 -2.40 -11.43 19.51
CA HIS A 252 -1.36 -10.44 19.33
C HIS A 252 -1.83 -9.40 18.31
N PRO A 253 -2.24 -8.18 18.73
CA PRO A 253 -2.75 -7.17 17.82
C PRO A 253 -1.66 -6.67 16.85
N TRP A 254 -2.09 -6.32 15.64
CA TRP A 254 -1.25 -5.61 14.69
C TRP A 254 -1.05 -4.15 15.12
N HIS A 255 0.19 -3.72 15.13
CA HIS A 255 0.61 -2.36 15.41
C HIS A 255 1.80 -2.02 14.50
N PHE A 256 2.04 -0.75 14.17
CA PHE A 256 3.15 -0.38 13.28
C PHE A 256 4.55 -0.70 13.87
N ASP A 257 4.70 -0.82 15.19
CA ASP A 257 5.93 -1.30 15.84
C ASP A 257 5.94 -2.82 16.05
N PHE A 258 4.76 -3.44 16.14
CA PHE A 258 4.55 -4.86 16.31
C PHE A 258 3.57 -5.38 15.25
N PRO A 259 4.02 -5.53 13.99
CA PRO A 259 3.14 -5.88 12.87
C PRO A 259 2.77 -7.36 12.87
N ASN A 260 2.04 -7.80 13.91
CA ASN A 260 1.61 -9.17 14.10
C ASN A 260 0.57 -9.58 13.05
N LEU A 261 0.84 -10.66 12.35
CA LEU A 261 0.00 -11.19 11.30
C LEU A 261 -0.42 -12.62 11.58
N TYR A 262 -1.58 -12.96 11.08
CA TYR A 262 -2.14 -14.31 11.04
C TYR A 262 -2.32 -14.71 9.58
N ARG A 263 -2.07 -15.98 9.28
CA ARG A 263 -2.37 -16.59 8.00
C ARG A 263 -3.56 -17.52 8.15
N ILE A 264 -4.52 -17.41 7.25
CA ILE A 264 -5.62 -18.37 7.11
C ILE A 264 -5.46 -19.16 5.83
N ASP A 265 -5.51 -20.47 5.96
CA ASP A 265 -5.60 -21.43 4.86
C ASP A 265 -6.98 -22.07 4.87
N VAL A 266 -7.72 -21.95 3.76
CA VAL A 266 -9.03 -22.57 3.57
C VAL A 266 -8.94 -23.59 2.45
N THR A 267 -9.13 -24.87 2.79
CA THR A 267 -9.21 -25.97 1.82
C THR A 267 -10.67 -26.29 1.55
N VAL A 268 -11.06 -26.24 0.27
CA VAL A 268 -12.40 -26.58 -0.19
C VAL A 268 -12.48 -28.09 -0.40
N MET A 269 -13.42 -28.72 0.31
CA MET A 269 -13.66 -30.16 0.26
C MET A 269 -14.99 -30.45 -0.44
N LYS A 270 -14.99 -31.35 -1.44
CA LYS A 270 -16.18 -31.92 -2.07
C LYS A 270 -16.27 -33.42 -1.72
N GLY A 271 -17.13 -33.76 -0.79
CA GLY A 271 -17.05 -35.04 -0.10
C GLY A 271 -15.69 -35.17 0.63
N ASN A 272 -15.00 -36.29 0.42
CA ASN A 272 -13.69 -36.54 1.03
C ASN A 272 -12.51 -36.04 0.17
N LYS A 273 -12.77 -35.39 -0.96
CA LYS A 273 -11.72 -34.90 -1.86
C LYS A 273 -11.48 -33.41 -1.62
N ALA A 274 -10.23 -33.05 -1.38
CA ALA A 274 -9.78 -31.67 -1.42
C ALA A 274 -9.68 -31.22 -2.90
N VAL A 275 -10.38 -30.15 -3.27
CA VAL A 275 -10.50 -29.69 -4.66
C VAL A 275 -9.83 -28.35 -4.91
N ASP A 276 -9.77 -27.47 -3.91
CA ASP A 276 -9.11 -26.17 -4.04
C ASP A 276 -8.59 -25.70 -2.68
N LYS A 277 -7.62 -24.79 -2.69
CA LYS A 277 -7.08 -24.16 -1.51
C LYS A 277 -6.83 -22.68 -1.76
N ILE A 278 -7.35 -21.81 -0.89
CA ILE A 278 -7.08 -20.37 -0.90
C ILE A 278 -6.52 -19.94 0.44
N SER A 279 -5.64 -18.96 0.41
CA SER A 279 -4.97 -18.45 1.61
C SER A 279 -4.86 -16.93 1.57
N THR A 280 -4.85 -16.32 2.75
CA THR A 280 -4.55 -14.89 2.91
C THR A 280 -3.94 -14.61 4.27
N ASN A 281 -3.23 -13.49 4.40
CA ASN A 281 -2.84 -12.93 5.68
C ASN A 281 -3.88 -11.93 6.16
N PHE A 282 -3.95 -11.72 7.47
CA PHE A 282 -4.77 -10.68 8.11
C PHE A 282 -4.17 -10.32 9.47
N GLY A 283 -4.64 -9.24 10.08
CA GLY A 283 -4.21 -8.81 11.40
C GLY A 283 -5.37 -8.28 12.23
N PHE A 284 -5.34 -8.52 13.54
CA PHE A 284 -6.30 -7.93 14.45
C PHE A 284 -5.86 -6.55 14.86
N ARG A 285 -6.67 -5.54 14.65
CA ARG A 285 -6.47 -4.17 15.14
C ARG A 285 -7.80 -3.47 15.36
N GLU A 286 -7.78 -2.46 16.21
CA GLU A 286 -8.87 -1.53 16.38
C GLU A 286 -8.36 -0.13 16.07
N LEU A 287 -8.91 0.52 15.05
CA LEU A 287 -8.69 1.94 14.74
C LEU A 287 -9.98 2.71 14.97
N LYS A 288 -9.93 3.80 15.71
CA LYS A 288 -11.08 4.67 15.94
C LYS A 288 -10.67 6.12 16.10
N PHE A 289 -11.63 6.98 15.81
CA PHE A 289 -11.57 8.38 16.14
C PHE A 289 -12.47 8.66 17.34
N VAL A 290 -11.91 9.27 18.37
CA VAL A 290 -12.64 9.65 19.59
C VAL A 290 -12.33 11.10 19.91
N ASN A 291 -13.34 11.95 19.95
CA ASN A 291 -13.21 13.38 20.22
C ASN A 291 -12.16 14.09 19.35
N GLY A 292 -12.13 13.77 18.04
CA GLY A 292 -11.17 14.34 17.10
C GLY A 292 -9.76 13.72 17.15
N HIS A 293 -9.52 12.71 17.97
CA HIS A 293 -8.23 12.06 18.15
C HIS A 293 -8.20 10.63 17.62
N THR A 294 -7.03 10.21 17.15
CA THR A 294 -6.76 8.89 16.57
C THR A 294 -6.31 7.89 17.63
N PHE A 295 -6.95 6.71 17.64
CA PHE A 295 -6.57 5.61 18.53
C PHE A 295 -6.31 4.33 17.74
N LEU A 296 -5.19 3.66 18.06
CA LEU A 296 -4.87 2.33 17.58
C LEU A 296 -4.77 1.39 18.79
N ASN A 297 -5.59 0.34 18.81
CA ASN A 297 -5.63 -0.64 19.90
C ASN A 297 -5.77 -0.01 21.30
N GLY A 298 -6.60 1.03 21.40
CA GLY A 298 -6.82 1.77 22.64
C GLY A 298 -5.75 2.79 23.01
N GLU A 299 -4.65 2.86 22.28
CA GLU A 299 -3.58 3.83 22.46
C GLU A 299 -3.83 5.07 21.60
N ARG A 300 -3.74 6.27 22.18
CA ARG A 300 -3.75 7.51 21.40
C ARG A 300 -2.47 7.65 20.60
N ILE A 301 -2.62 7.90 19.31
CA ILE A 301 -1.49 8.06 18.40
C ILE A 301 -1.65 9.34 17.56
N LYS A 302 -0.53 9.87 17.06
CA LYS A 302 -0.48 10.78 15.92
C LYS A 302 0.42 10.18 14.86
N LEU A 303 0.10 10.41 13.59
CA LEU A 303 0.71 9.73 12.46
C LEU A 303 1.67 10.66 11.70
N MET A 304 2.78 10.12 11.23
CA MET A 304 3.72 10.79 10.35
C MET A 304 4.22 9.85 9.27
N GLY A 305 4.41 10.40 8.07
CA GLY A 305 4.96 9.60 7.00
C GLY A 305 5.27 10.37 5.73
N VAL A 306 5.41 9.61 4.68
CA VAL A 306 5.72 10.12 3.34
C VAL A 306 4.86 9.41 2.32
N GLU A 307 4.55 10.07 1.24
CA GLU A 307 3.95 9.46 0.07
C GLU A 307 5.04 8.92 -0.88
N TRP A 308 4.72 7.91 -1.66
CA TRP A 308 5.53 7.42 -2.75
C TRP A 308 4.71 7.35 -4.03
N THR A 309 5.14 8.12 -5.02
CA THR A 309 4.57 8.08 -6.36
C THR A 309 5.22 6.95 -7.15
N ALA A 310 4.51 5.82 -7.34
CA ALA A 310 4.98 4.70 -8.13
C ALA A 310 5.25 5.09 -9.59
N GLY A 311 6.14 4.35 -10.27
CA GLY A 311 6.60 4.69 -11.62
C GLY A 311 7.67 5.79 -11.64
N SER A 312 8.17 6.21 -10.49
CA SER A 312 9.15 7.29 -10.32
C SER A 312 10.49 6.96 -10.96
N ASN A 313 10.94 5.71 -10.88
CA ASN A 313 12.24 5.31 -11.37
C ASN A 313 12.26 5.23 -12.92
N PRO A 314 13.12 6.04 -13.61
CA PRO A 314 13.16 6.09 -15.07
C PRO A 314 13.53 4.76 -15.73
N ASN A 315 14.18 3.86 -15.03
CA ASN A 315 14.60 2.56 -15.58
C ASN A 315 13.45 1.56 -15.68
N TYR A 316 12.37 1.77 -14.94
CA TYR A 316 11.27 0.81 -14.85
C TYR A 316 9.92 1.44 -15.21
N GLY A 317 9.72 2.74 -14.98
CA GLY A 317 8.39 3.33 -15.08
C GLY A 317 7.40 2.57 -14.17
N PHE A 318 6.16 2.39 -14.61
CA PHE A 318 5.18 1.56 -13.88
C PHE A 318 5.48 0.06 -13.87
N ALA A 319 6.43 -0.41 -14.69
CA ALA A 319 6.86 -1.80 -14.72
C ALA A 319 7.89 -2.09 -13.60
N GLU A 320 7.61 -1.68 -12.38
CA GLU A 320 8.49 -1.85 -11.22
C GLU A 320 8.67 -3.32 -10.86
N THR A 321 9.93 -3.69 -10.57
CA THR A 321 10.27 -5.03 -10.11
C THR A 321 10.03 -5.16 -8.60
N ASP A 322 9.89 -6.40 -8.11
CA ASP A 322 9.76 -6.68 -6.68
C ASP A 322 10.86 -6.01 -5.85
N SER A 323 12.09 -6.01 -6.36
CA SER A 323 13.23 -5.39 -5.67
C SER A 323 13.08 -3.87 -5.55
N VAL A 324 12.50 -3.19 -6.53
CA VAL A 324 12.23 -1.75 -6.48
C VAL A 324 11.14 -1.46 -5.46
N ILE A 325 10.03 -2.19 -5.49
CA ILE A 325 8.91 -2.01 -4.55
C ILE A 325 9.39 -2.18 -3.10
N VAL A 326 10.13 -3.26 -2.83
CA VAL A 326 10.69 -3.51 -1.49
C VAL A 326 11.73 -2.44 -1.09
N ALA A 327 12.56 -1.97 -2.05
CA ALA A 327 13.51 -0.90 -1.78
C ALA A 327 12.80 0.40 -1.39
N MET A 328 11.75 0.81 -2.11
CA MET A 328 10.96 2.00 -1.78
C MET A 328 10.31 1.89 -0.40
N GLY A 329 9.70 0.74 -0.08
CA GLY A 329 9.18 0.49 1.26
C GLY A 329 10.24 0.62 2.36
N LYS A 330 11.46 0.15 2.12
CA LYS A 330 12.59 0.34 3.07
C LYS A 330 12.99 1.80 3.22
N LEU A 331 13.00 2.59 2.14
CA LEU A 331 13.27 4.02 2.20
C LEU A 331 12.18 4.76 3.00
N MET A 332 10.91 4.36 2.87
CA MET A 332 9.85 4.89 3.74
C MET A 332 10.12 4.61 5.22
N LYS A 333 10.52 3.40 5.56
CA LYS A 333 10.90 3.05 6.95
C LYS A 333 12.14 3.79 7.42
N ASP A 334 13.08 4.07 6.52
CA ASP A 334 14.31 4.81 6.83
C ASP A 334 14.04 6.27 7.26
N VAL A 335 12.93 6.86 6.83
CA VAL A 335 12.44 8.17 7.30
C VAL A 335 11.34 8.07 8.36
N ASN A 336 11.27 6.96 9.09
CA ASN A 336 10.30 6.73 10.18
C ASN A 336 8.81 6.71 9.76
N CYS A 337 8.51 6.49 8.50
CA CYS A 337 7.13 6.42 8.02
C CYS A 337 6.33 5.33 8.75
N ILE A 338 5.20 5.73 9.34
CA ILE A 338 4.19 4.85 9.94
C ILE A 338 2.80 5.05 9.33
N PHE A 339 2.65 6.06 8.45
CA PHE A 339 1.44 6.35 7.71
C PHE A 339 1.77 6.87 6.32
N SER A 340 1.08 6.41 5.30
CA SER A 340 1.23 6.86 3.93
C SER A 340 -0.09 6.86 3.19
N ARG A 341 -0.12 7.47 2.03
CA ARG A 341 -1.19 7.35 1.06
C ARG A 341 -0.61 7.05 -0.32
N VAL A 342 -1.45 6.61 -1.22
CA VAL A 342 -1.10 6.32 -2.61
C VAL A 342 -2.18 6.86 -3.53
N HIS A 343 -1.81 7.51 -4.63
CA HIS A 343 -2.74 8.15 -5.58
C HIS A 343 -3.55 7.15 -6.40
N PHE A 344 -3.07 5.90 -6.47
CA PHE A 344 -3.68 4.79 -7.18
C PHE A 344 -3.19 3.45 -6.61
N GLN A 345 -3.92 2.39 -6.90
CA GLN A 345 -3.63 1.04 -6.43
C GLN A 345 -2.20 0.62 -6.76
N GLN A 346 -1.50 0.13 -5.76
CA GLN A 346 -0.14 -0.41 -5.90
C GLN A 346 -0.16 -1.92 -6.15
N ASP A 347 1.03 -2.50 -6.36
CA ASP A 347 1.20 -3.95 -6.40
C ASP A 347 0.91 -4.58 -5.04
N ASP A 348 0.34 -5.80 -5.02
CA ASP A 348 0.06 -6.55 -3.78
C ASP A 348 1.29 -6.62 -2.86
N LEU A 349 2.50 -6.72 -3.43
CA LEU A 349 3.76 -6.77 -2.69
C LEU A 349 4.00 -5.50 -1.84
N PHE A 350 3.54 -4.34 -2.29
CA PHE A 350 3.64 -3.11 -1.51
C PHE A 350 2.79 -3.17 -0.24
N TYR A 351 1.54 -3.66 -0.34
CA TYR A 351 0.68 -3.81 0.84
C TYR A 351 1.17 -4.92 1.77
N ASP A 352 1.66 -6.03 1.22
CA ASP A 352 2.33 -7.09 2.00
C ASP A 352 3.55 -6.54 2.76
N PHE A 353 4.31 -5.64 2.13
CA PHE A 353 5.41 -4.95 2.80
C PHE A 353 4.91 -4.05 3.94
N CYS A 354 3.86 -3.26 3.71
CA CYS A 354 3.26 -2.39 4.71
C CYS A 354 2.68 -3.18 5.89
N ASP A 355 2.02 -4.30 5.62
CA ASP A 355 1.50 -5.21 6.65
C ASP A 355 2.61 -5.75 7.56
N ARG A 356 3.74 -6.19 6.96
CA ARG A 356 4.87 -6.83 7.68
C ARG A 356 5.80 -5.85 8.36
N ASN A 357 5.83 -4.61 7.91
CA ASN A 357 6.77 -3.60 8.40
C ASN A 357 6.09 -2.44 9.15
N GLY A 358 4.77 -2.48 9.27
CA GLY A 358 4.01 -1.52 10.06
C GLY A 358 3.96 -0.13 9.41
N ILE A 359 3.23 0.00 8.28
CA ILE A 359 2.89 1.28 7.68
C ILE A 359 1.38 1.28 7.46
N LEU A 360 0.65 2.19 8.08
CA LEU A 360 -0.76 2.42 7.79
C LEU A 360 -0.90 3.11 6.43
N ILE A 361 -1.92 2.75 5.67
CA ILE A 361 -2.12 3.23 4.29
C ILE A 361 -3.53 3.79 4.12
N GLN A 362 -3.65 4.95 3.48
CA GLN A 362 -4.83 5.36 2.74
C GLN A 362 -4.65 4.95 1.28
N GLU A 363 -5.40 3.98 0.82
CA GLU A 363 -5.41 3.56 -0.58
C GLU A 363 -6.51 4.29 -1.34
N GLU A 364 -6.16 4.88 -2.50
CA GLU A 364 -7.06 5.73 -3.28
C GLU A 364 -7.31 5.18 -4.69
N ILE A 365 -8.50 5.46 -5.22
CA ILE A 365 -8.73 5.35 -6.66
C ILE A 365 -8.13 6.57 -7.37
N PRO A 366 -7.62 6.44 -8.60
CA PRO A 366 -6.95 7.52 -9.32
C PRO A 366 -7.91 8.61 -9.85
N LEU A 367 -8.97 8.92 -9.11
CA LEU A 367 -9.90 10.00 -9.42
C LEU A 367 -9.30 11.32 -8.96
N TRP A 368 -8.62 12.00 -9.87
CA TRP A 368 -7.76 13.13 -9.55
C TRP A 368 -7.97 14.33 -10.45
N GLY A 369 -7.85 15.53 -9.85
CA GLY A 369 -7.62 16.78 -10.56
C GLY A 369 -8.85 17.57 -10.91
N TYR A 370 -8.64 18.86 -11.00
CA TYR A 370 -9.67 19.89 -11.20
C TYR A 370 -10.42 19.76 -12.52
N ASP A 371 -9.80 19.16 -13.54
CA ASP A 371 -10.38 18.98 -14.88
C ASP A 371 -11.36 17.81 -14.96
N THR A 372 -11.45 16.99 -13.92
CA THR A 372 -12.46 15.93 -13.84
C THR A 372 -13.86 16.55 -13.86
N PRO A 373 -14.73 16.17 -14.83
CA PRO A 373 -16.02 16.84 -15.00
C PRO A 373 -17.02 16.44 -13.91
N PRO A 374 -17.60 17.43 -13.20
CA PRO A 374 -18.62 17.16 -12.19
C PRO A 374 -19.88 16.53 -12.79
N GLY A 375 -20.38 15.46 -12.18
CA GLY A 375 -21.63 14.79 -12.57
C GLY A 375 -21.56 14.09 -13.94
N ASN A 376 -20.38 13.59 -14.31
CA ASN A 376 -20.21 12.77 -15.51
C ASN A 376 -20.47 11.29 -15.13
N ASP A 377 -21.58 10.74 -15.59
CA ASP A 377 -22.04 9.38 -15.26
C ASP A 377 -21.03 8.30 -15.68
N THR A 378 -20.32 8.47 -16.80
CA THR A 378 -19.33 7.51 -17.26
C THR A 378 -18.10 7.49 -16.34
N VAL A 379 -17.60 8.66 -15.96
CA VAL A 379 -16.46 8.78 -15.03
C VAL A 379 -16.85 8.21 -13.67
N GLU A 380 -18.04 8.51 -13.18
CA GLU A 380 -18.54 7.98 -11.91
C GLU A 380 -18.68 6.46 -11.94
N ALA A 381 -19.24 5.88 -13.01
CA ALA A 381 -19.38 4.43 -13.15
C ALA A 381 -18.02 3.72 -13.16
N ILE A 382 -17.01 4.31 -13.81
CA ILE A 382 -15.65 3.77 -13.81
C ILE A 382 -15.02 3.90 -12.42
N ALA A 383 -15.17 5.04 -11.75
CA ALA A 383 -14.68 5.26 -10.40
C ALA A 383 -15.30 4.28 -9.40
N MET A 384 -16.62 4.04 -9.49
CA MET A 384 -17.33 3.02 -8.69
C MET A 384 -16.79 1.60 -8.92
N LYS A 385 -16.50 1.25 -10.20
CA LYS A 385 -15.91 -0.05 -10.55
C LYS A 385 -14.50 -0.17 -9.97
N GLN A 386 -13.66 0.86 -10.12
CA GLN A 386 -12.31 0.86 -9.58
C GLN A 386 -12.33 0.73 -8.05
N LEU A 387 -13.19 1.48 -7.37
CA LEU A 387 -13.36 1.42 -5.92
C LEU A 387 -13.81 0.01 -5.47
N HIS A 388 -14.76 -0.60 -6.17
CA HIS A 388 -15.19 -1.97 -5.89
C HIS A 388 -14.03 -2.96 -6.02
N ASN A 389 -13.27 -2.89 -7.11
CA ASN A 389 -12.15 -3.79 -7.36
C ASN A 389 -11.02 -3.58 -6.34
N MET A 390 -10.69 -2.33 -6.00
CA MET A 390 -9.71 -1.96 -5.00
C MET A 390 -10.04 -2.57 -3.64
N VAL A 391 -11.24 -2.31 -3.12
CA VAL A 391 -11.68 -2.84 -1.83
C VAL A 391 -11.70 -4.37 -1.85
N LYS A 392 -12.21 -5.00 -2.92
CA LYS A 392 -12.27 -6.45 -3.04
C LYS A 392 -10.90 -7.09 -3.07
N ASN A 393 -9.95 -6.51 -3.79
CA ASN A 393 -8.61 -7.09 -3.95
C ASN A 393 -7.77 -6.96 -2.67
N HIS A 394 -7.91 -5.84 -1.94
CA HIS A 394 -7.03 -5.50 -0.81
C HIS A 394 -7.73 -5.56 0.55
N TYR A 395 -8.91 -6.19 0.62
CA TYR A 395 -9.75 -6.26 1.82
C TYR A 395 -9.03 -6.74 3.07
N ASN A 396 -8.10 -7.71 2.94
CA ASN A 396 -7.51 -8.41 4.08
C ASN A 396 -6.28 -7.71 4.70
N HIS A 397 -5.75 -6.66 4.07
CA HIS A 397 -4.54 -5.97 4.55
C HIS A 397 -4.81 -5.14 5.81
N PRO A 398 -4.21 -5.48 6.97
CA PRO A 398 -4.38 -4.69 8.20
C PRO A 398 -3.72 -3.31 8.11
N SER A 399 -2.74 -3.11 7.23
CA SER A 399 -2.14 -1.81 6.97
C SER A 399 -3.11 -0.80 6.37
N ILE A 400 -4.10 -1.22 5.58
CA ILE A 400 -5.07 -0.29 4.98
C ILE A 400 -6.00 0.25 6.06
N MET A 401 -5.84 1.52 6.37
CA MET A 401 -6.65 2.27 7.33
C MET A 401 -7.91 2.83 6.67
N THR A 402 -7.78 3.32 5.44
CA THR A 402 -8.81 4.13 4.77
C THR A 402 -8.89 3.83 3.29
N TRP A 403 -10.10 3.84 2.75
CA TRP A 403 -10.39 3.86 1.33
C TRP A 403 -10.57 5.30 0.87
N GLY A 404 -9.64 5.80 0.06
CA GLY A 404 -9.66 7.14 -0.54
C GLY A 404 -10.46 7.14 -1.84
N VAL A 405 -11.36 8.11 -1.99
CA VAL A 405 -12.27 8.16 -3.13
C VAL A 405 -11.92 9.23 -4.16
N GLY A 406 -10.81 9.93 -3.98
CA GLY A 406 -10.30 10.91 -4.93
C GLY A 406 -9.49 12.01 -4.29
N ASN A 407 -8.75 12.74 -5.14
CA ASN A 407 -7.83 13.80 -4.76
C ASN A 407 -8.04 15.06 -5.61
N GLU A 408 -8.05 16.24 -4.97
CA GLU A 408 -8.04 17.56 -5.59
C GLU A 408 -9.13 17.81 -6.65
N LEU A 409 -10.30 17.25 -6.45
CA LEU A 409 -11.47 17.49 -7.27
C LEU A 409 -12.13 18.84 -6.90
N ARG A 410 -13.14 19.26 -7.67
CA ARG A 410 -13.93 20.45 -7.32
C ARG A 410 -14.88 20.17 -6.15
N GLY A 411 -14.33 19.93 -4.96
CA GLY A 411 -15.08 19.45 -3.78
C GLY A 411 -16.21 20.38 -3.29
N ARG A 412 -16.26 21.63 -3.78
CA ARG A 412 -17.35 22.60 -3.50
C ARG A 412 -18.44 22.63 -4.56
N ASP A 413 -18.19 22.06 -5.74
CA ASP A 413 -19.23 21.92 -6.77
C ASP A 413 -20.27 20.90 -6.30
N GLU A 414 -21.55 21.26 -6.36
CA GLU A 414 -22.63 20.41 -5.83
C GLU A 414 -22.73 19.05 -6.51
N LYS A 415 -22.47 18.98 -7.82
CA LYS A 415 -22.51 17.71 -8.56
C LYS A 415 -21.29 16.83 -8.23
N MET A 416 -20.11 17.45 -8.12
CA MET A 416 -18.90 16.73 -7.70
C MET A 416 -19.04 16.24 -6.27
N LYS A 417 -19.54 17.07 -5.37
CA LYS A 417 -19.79 16.72 -3.97
C LYS A 417 -20.78 15.56 -3.84
N ALA A 418 -21.84 15.56 -4.65
CA ALA A 418 -22.80 14.45 -4.69
C ALA A 418 -22.14 13.14 -5.19
N MET A 419 -21.26 13.22 -6.19
CA MET A 419 -20.49 12.07 -6.68
C MET A 419 -19.53 11.53 -5.59
N ILE A 420 -18.75 12.41 -4.94
CA ILE A 420 -17.85 12.02 -3.85
C ILE A 420 -18.64 11.38 -2.70
N LYS A 421 -19.81 11.91 -2.37
CA LYS A 421 -20.70 11.32 -1.35
C LYS A 421 -21.05 9.88 -1.68
N ARG A 422 -21.50 9.61 -2.91
CA ARG A 422 -21.87 8.25 -3.33
C ARG A 422 -20.67 7.29 -3.32
N LEU A 423 -19.48 7.78 -3.68
CA LEU A 423 -18.23 6.98 -3.60
C LEU A 423 -17.86 6.64 -2.14
N ILE A 424 -17.97 7.60 -1.21
CA ILE A 424 -17.76 7.37 0.23
C ILE A 424 -18.77 6.35 0.77
N GLU A 425 -20.06 6.52 0.43
CA GLU A 425 -21.12 5.58 0.83
C GLU A 425 -20.85 4.17 0.27
N LYS A 426 -20.37 4.09 -0.98
CA LYS A 426 -19.99 2.80 -1.59
C LYS A 426 -18.79 2.16 -0.93
N ALA A 427 -17.75 2.91 -0.56
CA ALA A 427 -16.61 2.40 0.21
C ALA A 427 -17.06 1.80 1.55
N LYS A 428 -17.94 2.50 2.28
CA LYS A 428 -18.50 2.03 3.56
C LYS A 428 -19.45 0.84 3.41
N GLU A 429 -20.18 0.73 2.29
CA GLU A 429 -20.99 -0.45 1.97
C GLU A 429 -20.12 -1.68 1.73
N LEU A 430 -19.02 -1.52 0.96
CA LEU A 430 -18.10 -2.60 0.64
C LEU A 430 -17.29 -3.06 1.85
N ASP A 431 -16.88 -2.12 2.68
CA ASP A 431 -16.10 -2.38 3.90
C ASP A 431 -16.46 -1.41 5.03
N PRO A 432 -17.41 -1.77 5.89
CA PRO A 432 -17.80 -0.93 7.04
C PRO A 432 -16.75 -0.91 8.17
N SER A 433 -15.70 -1.73 8.09
CA SER A 433 -14.68 -1.84 9.13
C SER A 433 -13.55 -0.80 9.01
N ARG A 434 -13.46 -0.11 7.88
CA ARG A 434 -12.44 0.91 7.59
C ARG A 434 -13.05 2.29 7.38
N PHE A 435 -12.19 3.29 7.47
CA PHE A 435 -12.58 4.67 7.16
C PHE A 435 -12.72 4.90 5.66
N ALA A 436 -13.40 5.97 5.28
CA ALA A 436 -13.47 6.47 3.91
C ALA A 436 -13.23 7.98 3.90
N SER A 437 -12.44 8.48 2.98
CA SER A 437 -12.08 9.89 2.89
C SER A 437 -11.92 10.39 1.45
N TYR A 438 -11.90 11.70 1.33
CA TYR A 438 -11.59 12.46 0.13
C TYR A 438 -10.52 13.49 0.48
N VAL A 439 -9.51 13.64 -0.39
CA VAL A 439 -8.40 14.59 -0.21
C VAL A 439 -8.70 15.89 -0.93
N SER A 440 -8.62 17.02 -0.22
CA SER A 440 -8.96 18.34 -0.77
C SER A 440 -7.79 19.31 -0.72
N ASN A 441 -7.65 20.10 -1.80
CA ASN A 441 -6.77 21.27 -1.88
C ASN A 441 -7.55 22.61 -1.82
N SER A 442 -8.86 22.58 -1.60
CA SER A 442 -9.72 23.77 -1.61
C SER A 442 -10.28 24.18 -0.24
N LEU A 443 -9.65 23.72 0.85
CA LEU A 443 -10.04 24.07 2.22
C LEU A 443 -9.55 25.46 2.67
N ASN A 444 -8.77 26.12 1.83
CA ASN A 444 -8.19 27.44 2.09
C ASN A 444 -9.18 28.59 2.26
N ASP A 445 -10.37 28.51 1.67
CA ASP A 445 -11.48 29.41 1.99
C ASP A 445 -12.33 28.79 3.10
N SER A 446 -11.91 28.96 4.31
CA SER A 446 -12.66 28.41 5.44
C SER A 446 -13.88 29.24 5.80
N TYR A 447 -14.89 28.60 6.40
CA TYR A 447 -16.09 29.22 6.90
C TYR A 447 -15.80 30.38 7.89
N TYR A 448 -14.76 30.24 8.68
CA TYR A 448 -14.38 31.21 9.69
C TYR A 448 -14.05 32.59 9.11
N ASN A 449 -13.55 32.63 7.88
CA ASN A 449 -13.18 33.86 7.17
C ASN A 449 -14.22 34.32 6.13
N ASN A 450 -15.22 33.48 5.82
CA ASN A 450 -16.16 33.74 4.75
C ASN A 450 -17.58 33.25 5.11
N PRO A 451 -18.52 34.14 5.41
CA PRO A 451 -19.89 33.78 5.76
C PRO A 451 -20.70 33.16 4.60
N LYS A 452 -20.20 33.25 3.36
CA LYS A 452 -20.79 32.59 2.18
C LYS A 452 -20.13 31.23 1.90
N PHE A 453 -19.45 30.69 2.84
CA PHE A 453 -18.69 29.44 2.71
C PHE A 453 -19.58 28.25 2.37
N VAL A 454 -19.19 27.52 1.33
CA VAL A 454 -19.76 26.21 1.00
C VAL A 454 -18.81 25.13 1.53
N LYS A 455 -19.31 24.27 2.41
CA LYS A 455 -18.49 23.15 2.94
C LYS A 455 -18.00 22.26 1.82
N ASP A 456 -16.70 22.02 1.80
CA ASP A 456 -16.03 21.10 0.86
C ASP A 456 -16.46 19.64 1.09
N ALA A 457 -16.35 18.82 0.05
CA ALA A 457 -16.62 17.39 0.09
C ALA A 457 -15.77 16.63 1.11
N ALA A 458 -14.61 17.14 1.53
CA ALA A 458 -13.79 16.55 2.60
C ALA A 458 -14.59 16.37 3.90
N SER A 459 -15.62 17.22 4.13
CA SER A 459 -16.53 17.09 5.28
C SER A 459 -17.37 15.81 5.28
N LEU A 460 -17.50 15.12 4.16
CA LEU A 460 -18.27 13.88 4.01
C LEU A 460 -17.52 12.65 4.48
N GLY A 461 -16.18 12.70 4.44
CA GLY A 461 -15.32 11.62 4.93
C GLY A 461 -15.33 11.45 6.45
N ASP A 462 -14.73 10.39 6.94
CA ASP A 462 -14.60 10.14 8.39
C ASP A 462 -13.65 11.15 9.06
N TYR A 463 -12.73 11.75 8.32
CA TYR A 463 -11.79 12.78 8.76
C TYR A 463 -11.44 13.75 7.62
N ILE A 464 -10.81 14.86 7.95
CA ILE A 464 -10.35 15.85 6.98
C ILE A 464 -8.96 15.50 6.51
N MET A 465 -8.78 15.41 5.19
CA MET A 465 -7.48 15.30 4.52
C MET A 465 -7.25 16.56 3.67
N MET A 466 -6.17 17.26 3.97
CA MET A 466 -5.86 18.55 3.37
C MET A 466 -4.46 18.52 2.73
N ASN A 467 -4.39 18.75 1.42
CA ASN A 467 -3.13 19.13 0.77
C ASN A 467 -2.81 20.57 1.16
N GLU A 468 -1.65 20.80 1.77
CA GLU A 468 -1.23 22.10 2.28
C GLU A 468 0.10 22.51 1.64
N TYR A 469 0.07 23.57 0.85
CA TYR A 469 1.22 24.07 0.09
C TYR A 469 1.42 25.59 0.24
N GLY A 470 1.10 26.12 1.41
CA GLY A 470 1.36 27.54 1.71
C GLY A 470 2.85 27.88 1.58
N GLY A 471 3.15 29.04 0.97
CA GLY A 471 4.52 29.45 0.68
C GLY A 471 5.18 28.75 -0.52
N SER A 472 4.48 27.78 -1.15
CA SER A 472 4.92 27.08 -2.36
C SER A 472 3.85 27.15 -3.45
N TRP A 473 3.05 26.10 -3.71
CA TRP A 473 2.02 26.12 -4.77
C TRP A 473 0.89 27.12 -4.52
N TRP A 474 0.65 27.51 -3.29
CA TRP A 474 -0.38 28.46 -2.93
C TRP A 474 0.22 29.82 -2.58
N ASP A 475 -0.44 30.89 -3.01
CA ASP A 475 -0.09 32.28 -2.68
C ASP A 475 -0.52 32.63 -1.25
N ILE A 476 -0.10 31.81 -0.30
CA ILE A 476 -0.28 32.04 1.13
C ILE A 476 1.11 32.36 1.72
N PRO A 477 1.31 33.56 2.26
CA PRO A 477 2.56 33.89 2.95
C PRO A 477 2.82 32.89 4.08
N THR A 478 4.06 32.38 4.18
CA THR A 478 4.44 31.41 5.20
C THR A 478 4.02 31.81 6.62
N GLY A 479 4.20 33.08 6.98
CA GLY A 479 3.80 33.61 8.30
C GLY A 479 2.28 33.55 8.59
N LYS A 480 1.43 33.21 7.60
CA LYS A 480 -0.03 33.07 7.77
C LYS A 480 -0.51 31.62 7.79
N ILE A 481 0.34 30.67 7.55
CA ILE A 481 -0.03 29.23 7.53
C ILE A 481 -0.65 28.79 8.85
N HIS A 482 -0.16 29.27 9.99
CA HIS A 482 -0.76 29.02 11.31
C HIS A 482 -2.24 29.37 11.37
N GLN A 483 -2.57 30.62 10.98
CA GLN A 483 -3.96 31.14 11.03
C GLN A 483 -4.84 30.38 10.05
N TYR A 484 -4.28 29.99 8.94
CA TYR A 484 -4.93 29.27 7.89
C TYR A 484 -5.35 27.86 8.36
N ILE A 485 -4.44 27.07 8.93
CA ILE A 485 -4.72 25.75 9.48
C ILE A 485 -5.75 25.84 10.63
N ASP A 486 -5.61 26.83 11.53
CA ASP A 486 -6.60 27.08 12.59
C ASP A 486 -8.00 27.34 12.01
N SER A 487 -8.07 28.14 10.95
CA SER A 487 -9.33 28.48 10.28
C SER A 487 -9.99 27.24 9.65
N VAL A 488 -9.21 26.36 9.03
CA VAL A 488 -9.73 25.09 8.50
C VAL A 488 -10.25 24.22 9.64
N HIS A 489 -9.49 24.03 10.71
CA HIS A 489 -9.96 23.25 11.87
C HIS A 489 -11.25 23.79 12.46
N LEU A 490 -11.35 25.11 12.67
CA LEU A 490 -12.56 25.76 13.19
C LEU A 490 -13.78 25.60 12.26
N SER A 491 -13.54 25.38 10.97
CA SER A 491 -14.63 25.11 9.99
C SER A 491 -15.13 23.66 10.05
N TYR A 492 -14.33 22.74 10.60
CA TYR A 492 -14.61 21.29 10.73
C TYR A 492 -14.23 20.76 12.12
N PRO A 493 -14.74 21.32 13.22
CA PRO A 493 -14.22 21.09 14.57
C PRO A 493 -14.44 19.65 15.08
N ASP A 494 -15.42 18.94 14.52
CA ASP A 494 -15.80 17.58 14.96
C ASP A 494 -15.02 16.47 14.20
N LYS A 495 -14.13 16.85 13.27
CA LYS A 495 -13.40 15.92 12.44
C LYS A 495 -11.94 15.86 12.83
N PRO A 496 -11.32 14.66 12.94
CA PRO A 496 -9.87 14.54 12.97
C PRO A 496 -9.25 15.22 11.74
N PHE A 497 -8.11 15.84 11.91
CA PHE A 497 -7.51 16.68 10.89
C PHE A 497 -6.10 16.20 10.52
N PHE A 498 -5.91 15.92 9.25
CA PHE A 498 -4.64 15.44 8.70
C PHE A 498 -4.16 16.33 7.56
N ILE A 499 -2.87 16.61 7.54
CA ILE A 499 -2.17 17.18 6.39
C ILE A 499 -1.80 16.01 5.46
N SER A 500 -2.48 15.91 4.32
CA SER A 500 -2.32 14.80 3.37
C SER A 500 -1.14 14.95 2.43
N GLU A 501 -0.74 16.19 2.15
CA GLU A 501 0.46 16.53 1.40
C GLU A 501 1.00 17.87 1.89
N PHE A 502 2.32 17.97 2.02
CA PHE A 502 3.06 19.22 2.15
C PHE A 502 4.49 19.02 1.65
N GLY A 503 5.12 20.09 1.16
CA GLY A 503 6.50 20.02 0.68
C GLY A 503 6.77 20.97 -0.47
N LEU A 504 8.02 21.03 -0.89
CA LEU A 504 8.52 21.96 -1.89
C LEU A 504 8.85 21.24 -3.21
N CYS A 505 8.26 21.70 -4.31
CA CYS A 505 8.55 21.21 -5.66
C CYS A 505 9.57 22.07 -6.40
N GLU A 506 10.63 21.46 -6.87
CA GLU A 506 11.50 22.05 -7.87
C GLU A 506 11.24 21.46 -9.27
N PRO A 507 11.51 22.17 -10.30
CA PRO A 507 12.10 23.51 -10.42
C PRO A 507 11.11 24.68 -10.32
N ASN A 508 9.86 24.42 -9.91
CA ASN A 508 8.85 25.49 -9.80
C ASN A 508 9.25 26.51 -8.75
N PHE A 509 9.94 26.08 -7.71
CA PHE A 509 10.47 26.94 -6.65
C PHE A 509 11.99 26.87 -6.61
N ARG A 510 12.62 28.04 -6.38
CA ARG A 510 14.08 28.15 -6.31
C ARG A 510 14.59 27.85 -4.90
N GLY A 511 15.86 27.50 -4.80
CA GLY A 511 16.58 27.37 -3.52
C GLY A 511 17.09 25.98 -3.23
N GLY A 512 16.76 24.99 -4.05
CA GLY A 512 17.30 23.64 -3.93
C GLY A 512 16.91 22.93 -2.65
N ASP A 513 17.70 21.94 -2.27
CA ASP A 513 17.45 21.13 -1.08
C ASP A 513 17.60 21.92 0.24
N GLU A 514 18.38 22.99 0.24
CA GLU A 514 18.50 23.91 1.41
C GLU A 514 17.15 24.56 1.73
N ARG A 515 16.45 25.08 0.73
CA ARG A 515 15.12 25.64 0.93
C ARG A 515 14.10 24.55 1.33
N ARG A 516 14.24 23.33 0.81
CA ARG A 516 13.40 22.19 1.21
C ARG A 516 13.58 21.87 2.68
N LEU A 517 14.82 21.96 3.21
CA LEU A 517 15.10 21.81 4.63
C LEU A 517 14.37 22.85 5.47
N GLU A 518 14.46 24.13 5.09
CA GLU A 518 13.80 25.24 5.80
C GLU A 518 12.28 25.06 5.77
N ASP A 519 11.72 24.74 4.62
CA ASP A 519 10.29 24.52 4.42
C ASP A 519 9.78 23.35 5.30
N LEU A 520 10.50 22.22 5.29
CA LEU A 520 10.18 21.04 6.10
C LEU A 520 10.19 21.36 7.60
N ILE A 521 11.24 21.98 8.11
CA ILE A 521 11.36 22.35 9.52
C ILE A 521 10.24 23.33 9.92
N TYR A 522 9.95 24.30 9.09
CA TYR A 522 8.95 25.32 9.36
C TYR A 522 7.52 24.73 9.41
N HIS A 523 7.14 23.93 8.43
CA HIS A 523 5.82 23.30 8.39
C HIS A 523 5.65 22.30 9.54
N MET A 524 6.63 21.45 9.80
CA MET A 524 6.57 20.52 10.93
C MET A 524 6.40 21.23 12.26
N ALA A 525 7.13 22.33 12.50
CA ALA A 525 6.97 23.11 13.71
C ALA A 525 5.54 23.68 13.86
N ILE A 526 4.91 24.10 12.75
CA ILE A 526 3.51 24.55 12.77
C ILE A 526 2.58 23.38 13.13
N TYR A 527 2.68 22.27 12.43
CA TYR A 527 1.77 21.12 12.63
C TYR A 527 1.87 20.54 14.03
N GLU A 528 3.08 20.41 14.55
CA GLU A 528 3.35 19.94 15.92
C GLU A 528 2.81 20.87 17.01
N SER A 529 2.78 22.17 16.72
CA SER A 529 2.20 23.17 17.64
C SER A 529 0.67 23.06 17.76
N LYS A 530 0.01 22.28 16.88
CA LYS A 530 -1.45 22.15 16.81
C LYS A 530 -1.90 20.83 17.43
N PRO A 531 -2.56 20.82 18.59
CA PRO A 531 -2.97 19.59 19.26
C PRO A 531 -4.01 18.77 18.46
N TYR A 532 -4.74 19.43 17.56
CA TYR A 532 -5.78 18.84 16.72
C TYR A 532 -5.25 18.28 15.39
N VAL A 533 -3.98 18.51 15.01
CA VAL A 533 -3.35 17.85 13.87
C VAL A 533 -2.97 16.44 14.29
N GLU A 534 -3.64 15.47 13.68
CA GLU A 534 -3.53 14.04 14.02
C GLU A 534 -2.52 13.31 13.14
N GLY A 535 -2.09 13.92 12.05
CA GLY A 535 -1.04 13.37 11.19
C GLY A 535 -0.64 14.28 10.05
N ALA A 536 0.54 13.99 9.48
CA ALA A 536 1.06 14.65 8.29
C ALA A 536 1.79 13.66 7.38
N ILE A 537 1.71 13.89 6.08
CA ILE A 537 2.38 13.11 5.05
C ILE A 537 3.22 14.05 4.19
N TYR A 538 4.53 13.86 4.22
CA TYR A 538 5.44 14.63 3.38
C TYR A 538 5.32 14.17 1.92
N PHE A 539 5.19 15.09 0.99
CA PHE A 539 5.16 14.84 -0.44
C PHE A 539 6.47 15.34 -1.08
N ASP A 540 7.36 14.47 -1.50
CA ASP A 540 7.25 13.05 -1.75
C ASP A 540 8.51 12.31 -1.20
N LEU A 541 8.49 10.98 -1.16
CA LEU A 541 9.65 10.15 -0.80
C LEU A 541 10.79 10.35 -1.79
N THR A 542 10.48 10.19 -3.09
CA THR A 542 11.45 10.33 -4.18
C THR A 542 11.04 11.46 -5.13
N ASP A 543 11.99 11.99 -5.87
CA ASP A 543 11.64 12.71 -7.09
C ASP A 543 10.87 11.77 -8.00
N TYR A 544 9.94 12.31 -8.80
CA TYR A 544 9.10 11.45 -9.62
C TYR A 544 8.95 11.97 -11.06
N ARG A 545 8.59 11.05 -11.94
CA ARG A 545 8.26 11.32 -13.33
C ARG A 545 6.82 11.84 -13.44
N THR A 546 6.59 12.77 -14.35
CA THR A 546 5.25 13.27 -14.68
C THR A 546 5.05 13.31 -16.18
N HIS A 547 3.80 13.22 -16.65
CA HIS A 547 3.49 13.41 -18.05
C HIS A 547 3.41 14.89 -18.44
N TYR A 548 3.27 15.79 -17.47
CA TYR A 548 3.22 17.21 -17.77
C TYR A 548 4.52 17.70 -18.39
N PRO A 549 4.49 18.27 -19.62
CA PRO A 549 5.63 19.04 -20.12
C PRO A 549 5.75 20.26 -19.21
N GLY A 550 6.90 20.47 -18.64
CA GLY A 550 7.14 21.69 -17.88
C GLY A 550 7.03 22.93 -18.77
N THR A 551 6.53 23.99 -18.16
CA THR A 551 6.42 25.31 -18.81
C THR A 551 7.76 26.04 -18.94
N SER A 552 8.85 25.49 -18.39
CA SER A 552 10.20 26.04 -18.43
C SER A 552 11.19 25.03 -19.04
N GLU A 553 12.33 25.49 -19.53
CA GLU A 553 13.45 24.63 -19.98
C GLU A 553 13.86 23.61 -18.88
N LYS A 554 13.65 23.93 -17.60
CA LYS A 554 13.94 23.08 -16.46
C LYS A 554 13.02 21.86 -16.36
N ASN A 555 11.82 21.92 -16.95
CA ASN A 555 10.81 20.85 -16.92
C ASN A 555 10.77 19.99 -18.21
N LYS A 556 11.66 20.23 -19.16
CA LYS A 556 11.71 19.43 -20.39
C LYS A 556 11.92 17.93 -20.15
N TYR A 557 12.36 17.56 -18.96
CA TYR A 557 12.59 16.18 -18.55
C TYR A 557 11.37 15.51 -17.90
N ARG A 558 10.21 16.17 -17.85
CA ARG A 558 8.96 15.61 -17.29
C ARG A 558 9.19 14.98 -15.91
N ARG A 559 9.73 15.74 -14.99
CA ARG A 559 10.00 15.31 -13.62
C ARG A 559 9.65 16.38 -12.62
N ARG A 560 9.25 15.94 -11.44
CA ARG A 560 9.04 16.73 -10.23
C ARG A 560 10.16 16.45 -9.24
N ILE A 561 10.74 17.47 -8.67
CA ILE A 561 11.79 17.34 -7.67
C ILE A 561 11.18 17.72 -6.32
N HIS A 562 10.40 16.78 -5.78
CA HIS A 562 9.75 16.87 -4.46
C HIS A 562 10.48 16.04 -3.40
N GLY A 563 11.16 14.99 -3.81
CA GLY A 563 11.65 13.93 -2.95
C GLY A 563 12.76 14.33 -1.99
N VAL A 564 12.81 13.64 -0.87
CA VAL A 564 13.99 13.60 0.02
C VAL A 564 15.02 12.59 -0.47
N TYR A 565 14.65 11.76 -1.45
CA TYR A 565 15.55 10.94 -2.27
C TYR A 565 15.40 11.35 -3.74
N ASP A 566 16.42 11.08 -4.55
CA ASP A 566 16.27 11.21 -6.01
C ASP A 566 15.44 10.04 -6.59
N MET A 567 15.17 10.05 -7.90
CA MET A 567 14.37 9.01 -8.57
C MET A 567 15.00 7.60 -8.51
N TYR A 568 16.27 7.48 -8.12
CA TYR A 568 16.99 6.20 -8.00
C TYR A 568 17.14 5.75 -6.55
N GLY A 569 16.59 6.51 -5.60
CA GLY A 569 16.67 6.21 -4.16
C GLY A 569 17.94 6.71 -3.48
N LYS A 570 18.72 7.60 -4.11
CA LYS A 570 19.87 8.22 -3.46
C LYS A 570 19.41 9.33 -2.51
N PRO A 571 19.84 9.32 -1.23
CA PRO A 571 19.37 10.29 -0.25
C PRO A 571 19.91 11.72 -0.53
N LYS A 572 19.05 12.70 -0.28
CA LYS A 572 19.40 14.12 -0.22
C LYS A 572 19.61 14.56 1.24
N PRO A 573 20.23 15.72 1.50
CA PRO A 573 20.37 16.25 2.88
C PRO A 573 19.05 16.34 3.64
N SER A 574 17.95 16.69 2.97
CA SER A 574 16.59 16.77 3.55
C SER A 574 16.08 15.44 4.12
N MET A 575 16.52 14.30 3.60
CA MET A 575 16.14 12.98 4.12
C MET A 575 16.51 12.82 5.60
N LYS A 576 17.71 13.24 5.96
CA LYS A 576 18.18 13.12 7.36
C LYS A 576 17.33 13.96 8.32
N ILE A 577 16.95 15.16 7.90
CA ILE A 577 16.10 16.05 8.72
C ILE A 577 14.68 15.46 8.82
N LEU A 578 14.11 14.96 7.73
CA LEU A 578 12.81 14.30 7.80
C LEU A 578 12.83 13.11 8.76
N ARG A 579 13.87 12.26 8.72
CA ARG A 579 14.05 11.14 9.67
C ARG A 579 14.08 11.63 11.12
N GLU A 580 14.84 12.70 11.41
CA GLU A 580 14.96 13.25 12.75
C GLU A 580 13.64 13.83 13.25
N LEU A 581 12.94 14.62 12.43
CA LEU A 581 11.64 15.22 12.75
C LEU A 581 10.54 14.15 12.90
N SER A 582 10.64 13.04 12.18
CA SER A 582 9.67 11.91 12.23
C SER A 582 10.03 10.87 13.29
N SER A 583 10.93 11.16 14.23
CA SER A 583 11.29 10.21 15.29
C SER A 583 10.29 10.28 16.45
N PRO A 584 9.76 9.13 16.92
CA PRO A 584 8.89 9.10 18.11
C PRO A 584 9.65 9.30 19.43
N VAL A 585 10.97 9.27 19.39
CA VAL A 585 11.85 9.44 20.55
C VAL A 585 13.07 10.29 20.20
N GLU A 586 13.42 11.21 21.08
CA GLU A 586 14.56 12.10 20.93
C GLU A 586 15.66 11.78 21.95
N VAL A 587 16.92 11.87 21.52
CA VAL A 587 18.07 11.94 22.44
C VAL A 587 18.34 13.40 22.77
N GLN A 588 17.84 13.87 23.90
CA GLN A 588 17.94 15.30 24.31
C GLN A 588 19.27 15.66 24.91
N GLY A 589 19.94 14.73 25.58
CA GLY A 589 21.21 15.03 26.23
C GLY A 589 21.97 13.78 26.65
N LEU A 590 23.24 14.03 26.93
CA LEU A 590 24.19 13.07 27.48
C LEU A 590 24.84 13.67 28.68
N ARG A 591 24.87 12.94 29.80
CA ARG A 591 25.58 13.35 31.01
C ARG A 591 26.59 12.29 31.44
N ASN A 592 27.75 12.70 31.73
CA ASN A 592 28.72 11.83 32.39
C ASN A 592 28.60 11.94 33.90
N TRP A 593 28.52 10.83 34.57
CA TRP A 593 28.50 10.76 36.04
C TRP A 593 29.85 10.35 36.64
N GLY A 594 30.95 10.34 35.85
CA GLY A 594 32.22 9.76 36.28
C GLY A 594 32.16 8.22 36.38
N LYS A 595 33.33 7.59 36.56
CA LYS A 595 33.45 6.13 36.76
C LYS A 595 32.85 5.24 35.67
N GLY A 596 32.87 5.69 34.43
CA GLY A 596 32.48 4.80 33.33
C GLY A 596 31.00 4.70 33.02
N LYS A 597 30.18 5.64 33.46
CA LYS A 597 28.74 5.62 33.22
C LYS A 597 28.28 6.78 32.36
N LEU A 598 27.63 6.45 31.23
CA LEU A 598 26.98 7.45 30.40
C LEU A 598 25.50 7.46 30.75
N ASN A 599 24.95 8.62 31.10
CA ASN A 599 23.50 8.81 31.25
C ASN A 599 22.94 9.45 29.98
N VAL A 600 21.97 8.77 29.37
CA VAL A 600 21.28 9.21 28.15
C VAL A 600 19.92 9.74 28.55
N LEU A 601 19.65 11.02 28.25
CA LEU A 601 18.34 11.62 28.46
C LEU A 601 17.50 11.47 27.20
N LEU A 602 16.42 10.70 27.30
CA LEU A 602 15.46 10.43 26.24
C LEU A 602 14.16 11.21 26.49
N PHE A 603 13.49 11.60 25.41
CA PHE A 603 12.20 12.26 25.45
C PHE A 603 11.26 11.64 24.43
N GLY A 604 10.07 11.21 24.88
CA GLY A 604 9.01 10.74 23.98
C GLY A 604 8.37 11.91 23.25
N SER A 605 8.32 11.87 21.92
CA SER A 605 7.78 12.96 21.09
C SER A 605 6.33 13.29 21.44
N LEU A 606 6.01 14.58 21.50
CA LEU A 606 4.65 15.13 21.56
C LEU A 606 4.16 15.57 20.18
N GLY A 607 5.06 15.58 19.19
CA GLY A 607 4.80 16.01 17.82
C GLY A 607 4.23 14.91 16.92
N LEU A 608 4.81 14.78 15.74
CA LEU A 608 4.44 13.81 14.70
C LEU A 608 5.67 12.96 14.34
N PRO A 609 5.66 11.63 14.58
CA PRO A 609 4.57 10.84 15.18
C PRO A 609 4.53 10.93 16.70
N GLN A 610 3.37 10.54 17.26
CA GLN A 610 3.19 10.39 18.71
C GLN A 610 2.64 9.02 19.04
N HIS A 611 3.34 8.25 19.86
CA HIS A 611 2.90 6.96 20.42
C HIS A 611 3.84 6.52 21.55
N ILE A 612 3.48 5.48 22.28
CA ILE A 612 4.34 4.91 23.33
C ILE A 612 5.43 4.04 22.68
N CYS A 613 6.70 4.40 22.87
CA CYS A 613 7.83 3.58 22.41
C CYS A 613 8.01 2.37 23.33
N LYS A 614 7.54 1.19 22.92
CA LYS A 614 7.64 -0.08 23.66
C LYS A 614 8.62 -1.03 22.99
N GLY A 615 9.47 -1.70 23.78
CA GLY A 615 10.42 -2.68 23.27
C GLY A 615 11.52 -2.09 22.39
N TYR A 616 11.79 -0.80 22.51
CA TYR A 616 12.87 -0.12 21.82
C TYR A 616 14.22 -0.49 22.45
N LYS A 617 15.27 -0.47 21.65
CA LYS A 617 16.64 -0.80 22.06
C LYS A 617 17.59 0.34 21.76
N LEU A 618 18.55 0.56 22.67
CA LEU A 618 19.61 1.51 22.49
C LEU A 618 20.92 0.77 22.21
N TYR A 619 21.71 1.29 21.28
CA TYR A 619 23.04 0.81 20.93
C TYR A 619 24.02 1.96 20.95
N ILE A 620 25.30 1.69 21.27
CA ILE A 620 26.39 2.65 21.16
C ILE A 620 27.45 2.05 20.25
N SER A 621 27.84 2.77 19.22
CA SER A 621 28.84 2.33 18.24
C SER A 621 29.78 3.46 17.83
N ASP A 622 30.89 3.11 17.20
CA ASP A 622 31.85 4.06 16.60
C ASP A 622 31.43 4.54 15.20
N LYS A 623 30.55 3.76 14.53
CA LYS A 623 30.06 4.01 13.15
C LYS A 623 28.56 3.78 13.06
N GLU A 624 27.91 4.55 12.20
CA GLU A 624 26.44 4.48 11.97
C GLU A 624 25.93 3.09 11.64
N ASN A 625 26.67 2.31 10.88
CA ASN A 625 26.24 1.00 10.35
C ASN A 625 26.70 -0.20 11.18
N ASN A 626 27.48 0.01 12.27
CA ASN A 626 28.05 -1.08 13.06
C ASN A 626 27.30 -1.34 14.38
N PHE A 627 26.21 -0.63 14.65
CA PHE A 627 25.51 -0.69 15.94
C PHE A 627 25.01 -2.10 16.29
N LEU A 628 24.54 -2.90 15.31
CA LEU A 628 24.07 -4.27 15.55
C LEU A 628 25.18 -5.23 16.05
N GLN A 629 26.46 -4.87 15.92
CA GLN A 629 27.58 -5.64 16.43
C GLN A 629 27.93 -5.28 17.89
N THR A 630 27.27 -4.28 18.45
CA THR A 630 27.47 -3.80 19.83
C THR A 630 26.40 -4.34 20.75
N LYS A 631 26.55 -4.11 22.04
CA LYS A 631 25.57 -4.50 23.06
C LYS A 631 24.27 -3.78 22.87
N ALA A 632 23.17 -4.50 22.89
CA ALA A 632 21.81 -3.98 22.92
C ALA A 632 21.40 -3.70 24.37
N TYR A 633 20.86 -2.50 24.61
CA TYR A 633 20.25 -2.12 25.87
C TYR A 633 18.76 -1.98 25.71
N GLU A 634 17.97 -2.77 26.43
CA GLU A 634 16.51 -2.70 26.42
C GLU A 634 16.05 -1.40 27.11
N LEU A 635 15.30 -0.58 26.40
CA LEU A 635 14.75 0.65 26.96
C LEU A 635 13.43 0.38 27.68
N PRO A 636 13.13 1.11 28.77
CA PRO A 636 11.79 1.09 29.35
C PRO A 636 10.80 1.71 28.37
N ASP A 637 9.50 1.48 28.59
CA ASP A 637 8.45 2.16 27.82
C ASP A 637 8.58 3.68 27.96
N ILE A 638 8.67 4.41 26.85
CA ILE A 638 8.77 5.86 26.83
C ILE A 638 7.45 6.43 26.31
N LYS A 639 6.72 7.12 27.18
CA LYS A 639 5.44 7.75 26.84
C LYS A 639 5.67 9.11 26.18
N PRO A 640 4.74 9.57 25.32
CA PRO A 640 4.76 10.93 24.79
C PRO A 640 4.88 11.97 25.90
N GLY A 641 5.81 12.93 25.75
CA GLY A 641 6.11 13.96 26.74
C GLY A 641 6.93 13.49 27.95
N GLN A 642 7.22 12.20 28.06
CA GLN A 642 8.01 11.66 29.18
C GLN A 642 9.50 11.88 28.94
N LYS A 643 10.18 12.44 29.97
CA LYS A 643 11.63 12.40 30.07
C LYS A 643 12.06 11.12 30.76
N THR A 644 12.98 10.39 30.17
CA THR A 644 13.52 9.14 30.70
C THR A 644 15.04 9.22 30.72
N GLU A 645 15.63 9.03 31.90
CA GLU A 645 17.08 8.89 32.06
C GLU A 645 17.45 7.41 31.99
N PHE A 646 18.40 7.07 31.13
CA PHE A 646 18.86 5.72 30.93
C PHE A 646 20.38 5.63 31.11
N ASN A 647 20.85 4.75 31.99
CA ASN A 647 22.27 4.57 32.26
C ASN A 647 22.86 3.45 31.42
N VAL A 648 24.00 3.74 30.80
CA VAL A 648 24.80 2.80 30.01
C VAL A 648 26.13 2.59 30.71
N ASP A 649 26.50 1.34 30.95
CA ASP A 649 27.70 0.99 31.71
C ASP A 649 28.97 0.90 30.86
N ASP A 650 28.88 1.09 29.53
CA ASP A 650 30.01 1.00 28.62
C ASP A 650 30.57 2.43 28.34
N LEU A 651 31.83 2.64 28.69
CA LEU A 651 32.56 3.82 28.32
C LEU A 651 33.09 3.72 26.90
N TYR A 652 32.81 4.77 26.16
CA TYR A 652 33.41 4.99 24.85
C TYR A 652 34.32 6.22 24.92
N ASN A 653 35.66 6.01 24.74
CA ASN A 653 36.58 7.12 24.57
C ASN A 653 36.60 7.56 23.11
N GLY A 654 36.21 8.80 22.84
CA GLY A 654 36.22 9.39 21.51
C GLY A 654 34.83 9.70 20.95
N LYS A 655 34.71 9.59 19.63
CA LYS A 655 33.45 9.81 18.92
C LYS A 655 32.57 8.57 19.02
N GLY A 656 31.35 8.70 19.50
CA GLY A 656 30.36 7.64 19.53
C GLY A 656 29.05 8.06 18.87
N ILE A 657 28.22 7.05 18.56
CA ILE A 657 26.90 7.21 17.99
C ILE A 657 25.92 6.41 18.83
N ILE A 658 24.91 7.08 19.37
CA ILE A 658 23.73 6.44 19.96
C ILE A 658 22.76 6.15 18.84
N THR A 659 22.35 4.89 18.75
CA THR A 659 21.29 4.44 17.82
C THR A 659 20.14 3.87 18.62
N ILE A 660 18.92 4.38 18.40
CA ILE A 660 17.70 3.82 18.96
C ILE A 660 16.99 3.04 17.86
N VAL A 661 16.67 1.77 18.15
CA VAL A 661 16.06 0.83 17.21
C VAL A 661 14.69 0.42 17.70
N LYS A 662 13.72 0.42 16.80
CA LYS A 662 12.33 -0.02 17.02
C LYS A 662 12.25 -1.54 17.15
N PRO A 663 11.17 -2.09 17.73
CA PRO A 663 10.96 -3.54 17.82
C PRO A 663 10.99 -4.28 16.48
N ASN A 664 10.55 -3.63 15.41
CA ASN A 664 10.55 -4.15 14.05
C ASN A 664 11.92 -4.05 13.34
N GLY A 665 12.98 -3.62 14.05
CA GLY A 665 14.36 -3.59 13.57
C GLY A 665 14.79 -2.31 12.85
N TYR A 666 13.89 -1.36 12.62
CA TYR A 666 14.23 -0.09 11.97
C TYR A 666 14.78 0.94 12.96
N VAL A 667 15.69 1.77 12.48
CA VAL A 667 16.27 2.85 13.27
C VAL A 667 15.23 3.96 13.50
N ALA A 668 15.02 4.34 14.76
CA ALA A 668 14.19 5.49 15.12
C ALA A 668 14.97 6.80 15.04
N THR A 669 16.15 6.84 15.67
CA THR A 669 17.03 8.01 15.66
C THR A 669 18.49 7.63 15.86
N GLN A 670 19.39 8.48 15.39
CA GLN A 670 20.82 8.38 15.63
C GLN A 670 21.38 9.73 16.07
N LYS A 671 22.17 9.74 17.12
CA LYS A 671 22.81 10.96 17.66
C LYS A 671 24.30 10.72 17.83
N SER A 672 25.13 11.49 17.13
CA SER A 672 26.58 11.48 17.34
C SER A 672 26.93 12.28 18.59
N PHE A 673 27.90 11.79 19.34
CA PHE A 673 28.47 12.48 20.48
C PHE A 673 30.01 12.35 20.46
N TYR A 674 30.67 13.28 21.12
CA TYR A 674 32.09 13.22 21.39
C TYR A 674 32.32 13.16 22.89
N TRP A 675 33.19 12.25 23.31
CA TRP A 675 33.54 12.04 24.68
C TRP A 675 35.06 12.19 24.87
N SER A 676 35.51 12.95 25.86
CA SER A 676 36.88 13.10 26.26
C SER A 676 37.03 12.94 27.78
N GLU A 677 38.00 12.14 28.21
CA GLU A 677 38.30 12.01 29.65
C GLU A 677 38.72 13.34 30.28
N LYS A 678 39.06 14.36 29.46
CA LYS A 678 39.43 15.71 29.92
C LYS A 678 38.23 16.60 30.26
N ASP A 679 37.01 16.16 29.92
CA ASP A 679 35.76 16.89 30.20
C ASP A 679 35.16 16.46 31.57
N GLN A 680 35.96 15.93 32.50
CA GLN A 680 35.58 15.54 33.85
C GLN A 680 35.61 16.71 34.81
#